data_4884d087dbc0ff6c51756b24282bdda1
#
_entry.id   4884d087dbc0ff6c51756b24282bdda1
#
_cell.length_a   1.000
_cell.length_b   1.000
_cell.length_c   1.000
_cell.angle_alpha   90.00
_cell.angle_beta   90.00
_cell.angle_gamma   90.00
#
_symmetry.space_group_name_H-M   'P 1'
#
loop_
_entity.id
_entity.type
_entity.pdbx_description
1 polymer ?
#
loop_
_entity_poly.entity_id
_entity_poly.type
_entity_poly.pdbx_seq_one_letter_code
_entity_poly.pdbx_strand_id
1 'polypeptide(L)'
;MDISQDIEKFARLANGYRAQTVSPTEFKAFRVPMGVYEQRKSEVYMARIRATGGVMKPSQLLRVIDIARENGSDLLHITTRAEVQILNLQLDRMEKVLRQLQEAGLSTKGGGGNTVRNIIVSEFSGIDESEVFDTTPYAQALADAVVPEPDSYLMPRKMKIAFSSNENHIDYAGINDIGLVAQLRDGKRGFRVYIGGGAGSKPSVGWLWRDFLPAEDLYALVKAMKKFFIAHGNRKDKYKARIRFIFYKLGKEETFRLIDEYFEKEKEASPQPSPEGKGDTILSNGMNVIPPSLQGRVGERLVRGESLVVPITLGNIRLDNEEKVEALKALIRFVAQFGDDTLRFTTRQNIRLRNIPAEAVDELHTYIKRYVPENVGKPAVINDIVSCTGADTCRLGICLSKGLTTAIIKALEQSGLDLDVLQGARINVSGCPNLCGQPLWSDLGFVGKVLHTDHVYPAYQVFIGANYVDEPALAESIGTISAYDVPKFVVELVREYSEQKPLPSPPLKGLENSKRTLTSLISLPFREGIGVGFNTWLRSPEGKAAATELIAKYKDVPLFAEDKNYYFDWGSDEVFNVTKRGKPECSAGLFDMIQVDQDAIKEARDKSAYDVIFHASRMLLVTRGLDPQDAAGVFDAFTEHFIDAGYVDAGFKILIAQAKAEGKQGSYDNAKANALADAVIELYQGMDDSLQFKASPQPSPEGKGGGRLKDLRGVLCPMNFVKTKLELATMQSGEVLEIWLDDGKPIENVPGSVRLEGHEILSQTQHSDGYWQVVIKKK
;
A
#
# COMPACT_ATOMS: atom_id res chain seq x y z
N MET A 1 -18.06 11.40 -2.89
CA MET A 1 -18.05 10.38 -3.98
C MET A 1 -19.28 9.51 -3.84
N ASP A 2 -20.14 9.45 -4.86
CA ASP A 2 -21.27 8.52 -4.89
C ASP A 2 -20.79 7.13 -5.30
N ILE A 3 -21.11 6.12 -4.50
CA ILE A 3 -20.76 4.71 -4.73
C ILE A 3 -22.00 3.80 -4.74
N SER A 4 -23.19 4.35 -4.98
CA SER A 4 -24.46 3.62 -4.93
C SER A 4 -24.45 2.40 -5.86
N GLN A 5 -23.97 2.54 -7.09
CA GLN A 5 -23.85 1.42 -8.06
C GLN A 5 -22.86 0.34 -7.57
N ASP A 6 -21.76 0.75 -6.95
CA ASP A 6 -20.80 -0.20 -6.38
C ASP A 6 -21.42 -0.96 -5.21
N ILE A 7 -22.25 -0.31 -4.37
CA ILE A 7 -22.95 -0.96 -3.25
C ILE A 7 -23.99 -1.95 -3.79
N GLU A 8 -24.73 -1.62 -4.85
CA GLU A 8 -25.67 -2.53 -5.52
C GLU A 8 -24.95 -3.76 -6.11
N LYS A 9 -23.81 -3.52 -6.78
CA LYS A 9 -22.96 -4.62 -7.28
C LYS A 9 -22.44 -5.48 -6.13
N PHE A 10 -22.02 -4.86 -5.02
CA PHE A 10 -21.60 -5.57 -3.82
C PHE A 10 -22.71 -6.47 -3.27
N ALA A 11 -23.93 -5.94 -3.12
CA ALA A 11 -25.08 -6.67 -2.61
C ALA A 11 -25.42 -7.89 -3.49
N ARG A 12 -25.43 -7.70 -4.80
CA ARG A 12 -25.66 -8.78 -5.79
C ARG A 12 -24.62 -9.88 -5.67
N LEU A 13 -23.33 -9.52 -5.62
CA LEU A 13 -22.22 -10.48 -5.49
C LEU A 13 -22.22 -11.17 -4.11
N ALA A 14 -22.54 -10.46 -3.03
CA ALA A 14 -22.65 -11.04 -1.68
C ALA A 14 -23.78 -12.08 -1.60
N ASN A 15 -24.94 -11.78 -2.19
CA ASN A 15 -26.05 -12.72 -2.28
C ASN A 15 -25.71 -13.95 -3.13
N GLY A 16 -25.06 -13.75 -4.28
CA GLY A 16 -24.56 -14.85 -5.11
C GLY A 16 -23.52 -15.72 -4.39
N TYR A 17 -22.61 -15.10 -3.63
CA TYR A 17 -21.62 -15.82 -2.80
C TYR A 17 -22.30 -16.68 -1.72
N ARG A 18 -23.33 -16.15 -1.00
CA ARG A 18 -24.10 -16.91 -0.02
C ARG A 18 -24.91 -18.06 -0.66
N ALA A 19 -25.43 -17.83 -1.89
CA ALA A 19 -26.13 -18.85 -2.67
C ALA A 19 -25.20 -19.81 -3.41
N GLN A 20 -23.87 -19.67 -3.25
CA GLN A 20 -22.84 -20.48 -3.90
C GLN A 20 -22.83 -20.37 -5.45
N THR A 21 -23.40 -19.30 -6.01
CA THR A 21 -23.40 -19.01 -7.45
C THR A 21 -22.25 -18.08 -7.86
N VAL A 22 -21.59 -17.42 -6.89
CA VAL A 22 -20.40 -16.59 -7.06
C VAL A 22 -19.25 -17.21 -6.29
N SER A 23 -18.10 -17.38 -6.93
CA SER A 23 -16.94 -18.01 -6.30
C SER A 23 -16.33 -17.12 -5.20
N PRO A 24 -15.66 -17.69 -4.17
CA PRO A 24 -14.95 -16.92 -3.14
C PRO A 24 -13.92 -15.95 -3.73
N THR A 25 -13.25 -16.32 -4.83
CA THR A 25 -12.22 -15.48 -5.48
C THR A 25 -12.84 -14.29 -6.19
N GLU A 26 -13.93 -14.50 -6.91
CA GLU A 26 -14.69 -13.45 -7.58
C GLU A 26 -15.25 -12.43 -6.57
N PHE A 27 -15.94 -12.90 -5.53
CA PHE A 27 -16.45 -12.02 -4.48
C PHE A 27 -15.31 -11.24 -3.80
N LYS A 28 -14.19 -11.90 -3.50
CA LYS A 28 -13.01 -11.26 -2.91
C LYS A 28 -12.40 -10.20 -3.84
N ALA A 29 -12.32 -10.44 -5.15
CA ALA A 29 -11.76 -9.51 -6.13
C ALA A 29 -12.51 -8.17 -6.12
N PHE A 30 -13.82 -8.18 -5.86
CA PHE A 30 -14.66 -6.98 -5.78
C PHE A 30 -14.73 -6.39 -4.37
N ARG A 31 -15.03 -7.20 -3.33
CA ARG A 31 -15.28 -6.68 -1.97
C ARG A 31 -14.04 -6.04 -1.34
N VAL A 32 -12.83 -6.55 -1.64
CA VAL A 32 -11.61 -6.02 -1.02
C VAL A 32 -11.27 -4.61 -1.52
N PRO A 33 -11.34 -4.27 -2.81
CA PRO A 33 -11.28 -2.88 -3.29
C PRO A 33 -12.34 -1.96 -2.67
N MET A 34 -13.53 -2.51 -2.34
CA MET A 34 -14.58 -1.79 -1.60
C MET A 34 -14.25 -1.59 -0.10
N GLY A 35 -13.06 -1.99 0.36
CA GLY A 35 -12.65 -1.84 1.75
C GLY A 35 -13.22 -2.89 2.70
N VAL A 36 -13.88 -3.92 2.19
CA VAL A 36 -14.47 -5.00 2.97
C VAL A 36 -13.55 -6.22 2.99
N TYR A 37 -13.11 -6.62 4.18
CA TYR A 37 -12.20 -7.75 4.38
C TYR A 37 -12.85 -8.82 5.25
N GLU A 38 -12.60 -10.06 4.94
CA GLU A 38 -12.89 -11.17 5.85
C GLU A 38 -11.78 -11.26 6.91
N GLN A 39 -12.19 -11.40 8.17
CA GLN A 39 -11.27 -11.51 9.29
C GLN A 39 -10.72 -12.95 9.43
N ARG A 40 -9.86 -13.19 10.41
CA ARG A 40 -9.29 -14.51 10.68
C ARG A 40 -10.38 -15.53 11.04
N LYS A 41 -11.37 -15.12 11.81
CA LYS A 41 -12.60 -15.91 12.02
C LYS A 41 -13.41 -15.88 10.73
N SER A 42 -13.73 -17.06 10.20
CA SER A 42 -14.52 -17.20 8.98
C SER A 42 -15.88 -16.53 9.11
N GLU A 43 -16.40 -15.99 8.01
CA GLU A 43 -17.69 -15.32 7.90
C GLU A 43 -17.85 -14.07 8.77
N VAL A 44 -16.75 -13.60 9.36
CA VAL A 44 -16.71 -12.32 10.08
C VAL A 44 -15.92 -11.32 9.24
N TYR A 45 -16.47 -10.14 9.06
CA TYR A 45 -15.93 -9.12 8.14
C TYR A 45 -15.60 -7.83 8.87
N MET A 46 -14.78 -7.00 8.22
CA MET A 46 -14.56 -5.63 8.62
C MET A 46 -14.76 -4.68 7.45
N ALA A 47 -15.28 -3.48 7.72
CA ALA A 47 -15.35 -2.37 6.80
C ALA A 47 -14.29 -1.33 7.16
N ARG A 48 -13.46 -0.90 6.17
CA ARG A 48 -12.42 0.12 6.37
C ARG A 48 -12.84 1.43 5.75
N ILE A 49 -13.06 2.42 6.60
CA ILE A 49 -13.46 3.78 6.25
C ILE A 49 -12.20 4.57 5.91
N ARG A 50 -12.18 5.21 4.75
CA ARG A 50 -11.10 6.13 4.38
C ARG A 50 -11.18 7.40 5.20
N ALA A 51 -10.03 7.88 5.64
CA ALA A 51 -9.87 9.15 6.34
C ALA A 51 -8.57 9.80 5.84
N THR A 52 -8.66 10.54 4.74
CA THR A 52 -7.50 11.19 4.12
C THR A 52 -6.86 12.15 5.11
N GLY A 53 -5.55 11.98 5.36
CA GLY A 53 -4.83 12.73 6.39
C GLY A 53 -5.30 12.45 7.82
N GLY A 54 -6.05 11.38 8.05
CA GLY A 54 -6.67 11.08 9.35
C GLY A 54 -7.87 11.98 9.70
N VAL A 55 -8.30 12.84 8.78
CA VAL A 55 -9.37 13.82 9.01
C VAL A 55 -10.73 13.12 9.07
N MET A 56 -11.47 13.38 10.13
CA MET A 56 -12.87 12.96 10.29
C MET A 56 -13.60 14.03 11.11
N LYS A 57 -14.78 14.45 10.65
CA LYS A 57 -15.59 15.40 11.41
C LYS A 57 -16.11 14.74 12.68
N PRO A 58 -16.27 15.48 13.79
CA PRO A 58 -16.86 14.94 15.02
C PRO A 58 -18.23 14.29 14.79
N SER A 59 -19.10 14.92 13.99
CA SER A 59 -20.42 14.38 13.63
C SER A 59 -20.32 13.03 12.88
N GLN A 60 -19.30 12.87 12.02
CA GLN A 60 -19.06 11.62 11.32
C GLN A 60 -18.61 10.51 12.26
N LEU A 61 -17.71 10.80 13.21
CA LEU A 61 -17.26 9.79 14.19
C LEU A 61 -18.42 9.34 15.09
N LEU A 62 -19.26 10.26 15.56
CA LEU A 62 -20.49 9.92 16.28
C LEU A 62 -21.35 8.95 15.46
N ARG A 63 -21.57 9.26 14.18
CA ARG A 63 -22.37 8.40 13.30
C ARG A 63 -21.70 7.04 13.04
N VAL A 64 -20.37 6.96 12.92
CA VAL A 64 -19.62 5.68 12.78
C VAL A 64 -19.82 4.81 14.02
N ILE A 65 -19.80 5.38 15.23
CA ILE A 65 -20.06 4.65 16.49
C ILE A 65 -21.49 4.06 16.46
N ASP A 66 -22.48 4.86 16.05
CA ASP A 66 -23.86 4.41 15.99
C ASP A 66 -24.04 3.32 14.91
N ILE A 67 -23.50 3.51 13.69
CA ILE A 67 -23.54 2.51 12.61
C ILE A 67 -22.93 1.19 13.07
N ALA A 68 -21.79 1.22 13.75
CA ALA A 68 -21.14 0.02 14.25
C ALA A 68 -22.07 -0.75 15.21
N ARG A 69 -22.63 -0.07 16.20
CA ARG A 69 -23.52 -0.67 17.21
C ARG A 69 -24.85 -1.17 16.62
N GLU A 70 -25.49 -0.37 15.75
CA GLU A 70 -26.73 -0.74 15.04
C GLU A 70 -26.58 -2.02 14.21
N ASN A 71 -25.36 -2.33 13.77
CA ASN A 71 -25.07 -3.49 12.94
C ASN A 71 -24.30 -4.60 13.68
N GLY A 72 -24.27 -4.54 15.00
CA GLY A 72 -23.76 -5.62 15.86
C GLY A 72 -22.24 -5.67 16.02
N SER A 73 -21.54 -4.59 15.66
CA SER A 73 -20.11 -4.46 15.92
C SER A 73 -19.88 -3.93 17.34
N ASP A 74 -18.92 -4.55 18.03
CA ASP A 74 -18.47 -4.18 19.37
C ASP A 74 -17.12 -3.45 19.37
N LEU A 75 -16.53 -3.20 18.17
CA LEU A 75 -15.15 -2.75 18.07
C LEU A 75 -14.88 -1.89 16.84
N LEU A 76 -14.36 -0.68 17.06
CA LEU A 76 -13.68 0.10 16.05
C LEU A 76 -12.16 -0.02 16.23
N HIS A 77 -11.41 0.11 15.13
CA HIS A 77 -9.95 0.08 15.17
C HIS A 77 -9.35 1.19 14.32
N ILE A 78 -8.51 2.03 14.95
CA ILE A 78 -7.70 3.02 14.26
C ILE A 78 -6.46 2.33 13.69
N THR A 79 -6.22 2.48 12.39
CA THR A 79 -5.12 1.79 11.71
C THR A 79 -3.82 2.60 11.74
N THR A 80 -2.70 1.94 11.46
CA THR A 80 -1.38 2.59 11.26
C THR A 80 -1.31 3.49 10.02
N ARG A 81 -2.42 3.71 9.32
CA ARG A 81 -2.58 4.69 8.23
C ARG A 81 -3.68 5.71 8.51
N ALA A 82 -4.00 5.87 9.80
CA ALA A 82 -5.01 6.83 10.26
C ALA A 82 -6.40 6.62 9.60
N GLU A 83 -6.76 5.37 9.29
CA GLU A 83 -8.10 4.96 8.85
C GLU A 83 -8.86 4.34 10.03
N VAL A 84 -10.19 4.29 9.95
CA VAL A 84 -11.03 3.58 10.92
C VAL A 84 -11.61 2.32 10.33
N GLN A 85 -11.63 1.25 11.09
CA GLN A 85 -12.26 -0.01 10.74
C GLN A 85 -13.43 -0.28 11.68
N ILE A 86 -14.57 -0.70 11.13
CA ILE A 86 -15.65 -1.35 11.88
C ILE A 86 -15.38 -2.84 11.79
N LEU A 87 -15.09 -3.47 12.91
CA LEU A 87 -14.76 -4.89 13.02
C LEU A 87 -15.98 -5.75 13.37
N ASN A 88 -15.84 -7.05 13.30
CA ASN A 88 -16.83 -8.05 13.77
C ASN A 88 -18.22 -7.96 13.11
N LEU A 89 -18.28 -7.48 11.85
CA LEU A 89 -19.53 -7.40 11.09
C LEU A 89 -19.89 -8.75 10.44
N GLN A 90 -21.19 -9.01 10.33
CA GLN A 90 -21.71 -10.12 9.52
C GLN A 90 -21.97 -9.68 8.08
N LEU A 91 -21.82 -10.60 7.11
CA LEU A 91 -21.94 -10.28 5.68
C LEU A 91 -23.33 -9.74 5.30
N ASP A 92 -24.39 -10.24 5.93
CA ASP A 92 -25.76 -9.80 5.70
C ASP A 92 -26.06 -8.36 6.17
N ARG A 93 -25.22 -7.80 7.05
CA ARG A 93 -25.30 -6.41 7.51
C ARG A 93 -24.47 -5.46 6.66
N MET A 94 -23.54 -5.98 5.86
CA MET A 94 -22.50 -5.18 5.21
C MET A 94 -23.09 -4.16 4.22
N GLU A 95 -24.08 -4.53 3.40
CA GLU A 95 -24.72 -3.59 2.47
C GLU A 95 -25.31 -2.39 3.24
N LYS A 96 -26.04 -2.66 4.33
CA LYS A 96 -26.63 -1.60 5.18
C LYS A 96 -25.54 -0.69 5.75
N VAL A 97 -24.44 -1.26 6.25
CA VAL A 97 -23.29 -0.49 6.75
C VAL A 97 -22.71 0.43 5.67
N LEU A 98 -22.50 -0.09 4.45
CA LEU A 98 -21.96 0.72 3.34
C LEU A 98 -22.88 1.88 2.97
N ARG A 99 -24.22 1.66 2.92
CA ARG A 99 -25.20 2.72 2.64
C ARG A 99 -25.20 3.79 3.74
N GLN A 100 -25.27 3.37 5.01
CA GLN A 100 -25.25 4.29 6.16
C GLN A 100 -23.96 5.13 6.21
N LEU A 101 -22.79 4.55 5.84
CA LEU A 101 -21.54 5.29 5.73
C LEU A 101 -21.60 6.32 4.60
N GLN A 102 -22.14 5.96 3.45
CA GLN A 102 -22.30 6.90 2.32
C GLN A 102 -23.24 8.06 2.69
N GLU A 103 -24.35 7.80 3.37
CA GLU A 103 -25.26 8.83 3.90
C GLU A 103 -24.56 9.80 4.87
N ALA A 104 -23.58 9.30 5.64
CA ALA A 104 -22.73 10.13 6.50
C ALA A 104 -21.60 10.86 5.76
N GLY A 105 -21.56 10.78 4.41
CA GLY A 105 -20.49 11.38 3.59
C GLY A 105 -19.15 10.64 3.69
N LEU A 106 -19.16 9.38 4.12
CA LEU A 106 -17.98 8.53 4.27
C LEU A 106 -17.93 7.45 3.19
N SER A 107 -16.73 6.95 2.89
CA SER A 107 -16.56 5.89 1.89
C SER A 107 -15.51 4.87 2.34
N THR A 108 -15.77 3.61 2.00
CA THR A 108 -14.82 2.50 2.16
C THR A 108 -14.07 2.18 0.85
N LYS A 109 -14.54 2.70 -0.30
CA LYS A 109 -13.98 2.40 -1.63
C LYS A 109 -12.51 2.82 -1.72
N GLY A 110 -11.64 1.93 -2.21
CA GLY A 110 -10.19 2.12 -2.22
C GLY A 110 -9.51 1.86 -0.87
N GLY A 111 -10.26 1.53 0.20
CA GLY A 111 -9.71 1.16 1.51
C GLY A 111 -8.93 -0.17 1.48
N GLY A 112 -9.02 -0.95 0.40
CA GLY A 112 -8.39 -2.25 0.28
C GLY A 112 -7.81 -2.57 -1.09
N GLY A 113 -7.22 -3.75 -1.23
CA GLY A 113 -6.80 -4.31 -2.51
C GLY A 113 -5.67 -3.57 -3.23
N ASN A 114 -5.66 -3.74 -4.54
CA ASN A 114 -4.70 -3.15 -5.47
C ASN A 114 -5.19 -1.78 -5.97
N THR A 115 -5.23 -0.82 -5.08
CA THR A 115 -5.83 0.51 -5.30
C THR A 115 -4.91 1.62 -4.80
N VAL A 116 -5.24 2.88 -5.11
CA VAL A 116 -4.69 4.03 -4.38
C VAL A 116 -5.23 3.99 -2.96
N ARG A 117 -4.32 3.74 -2.01
CA ARG A 117 -4.67 3.59 -0.58
C ARG A 117 -4.86 4.95 0.07
N ASN A 118 -5.40 4.94 1.30
CA ASN A 118 -5.54 6.17 2.07
C ASN A 118 -4.25 7.00 2.04
N ILE A 119 -4.37 8.28 1.70
CA ILE A 119 -3.25 9.22 1.69
C ILE A 119 -3.02 9.67 3.13
N ILE A 120 -1.80 9.50 3.64
CA ILE A 120 -1.43 9.97 4.96
C ILE A 120 -0.78 11.34 4.90
N VAL A 121 -1.02 12.12 5.95
CA VAL A 121 -0.44 13.44 6.17
C VAL A 121 0.11 13.44 7.60
N SER A 122 1.12 14.25 7.87
CA SER A 122 1.55 14.48 9.25
C SER A 122 0.36 14.92 10.11
N GLU A 123 0.19 14.30 11.27
CA GLU A 123 -0.91 14.63 12.20
C GLU A 123 -0.81 16.07 12.74
N PHE A 124 0.36 16.68 12.61
CA PHE A 124 0.64 18.06 13.01
C PHE A 124 0.38 19.08 11.88
N SER A 125 0.15 18.61 10.63
CA SER A 125 -0.08 19.52 9.50
C SER A 125 -1.28 20.44 9.75
N GLY A 126 -1.05 21.73 9.62
CA GLY A 126 -2.00 22.81 9.96
C GLY A 126 -1.91 23.34 11.40
N ILE A 127 -1.11 22.71 12.29
CA ILE A 127 -0.94 23.15 13.68
C ILE A 127 0.53 23.26 14.13
N ASP A 128 1.47 22.71 13.37
CA ASP A 128 2.91 22.77 13.67
C ASP A 128 3.46 24.16 13.33
N GLU A 129 4.17 24.79 14.29
CA GLU A 129 4.82 26.08 14.06
C GLU A 129 6.00 25.99 13.08
N SER A 130 6.62 24.83 12.97
CA SER A 130 7.77 24.54 12.09
C SER A 130 7.38 24.07 10.70
N GLU A 131 6.07 23.91 10.40
CA GLU A 131 5.63 23.47 9.09
C GLU A 131 5.89 24.53 8.00
N VAL A 132 6.23 24.07 6.80
CA VAL A 132 6.38 24.93 5.63
C VAL A 132 5.02 25.45 5.19
N PHE A 133 4.02 24.58 5.13
CA PHE A 133 2.60 24.90 4.95
C PHE A 133 1.74 23.65 5.25
N ASP A 134 0.43 23.87 5.53
CA ASP A 134 -0.53 22.79 5.72
C ASP A 134 -0.69 21.96 4.43
N THR A 135 -0.31 20.68 4.49
CA THR A 135 -0.40 19.74 3.36
C THR A 135 -1.73 18.99 3.29
N THR A 136 -2.60 19.14 4.31
CA THR A 136 -3.89 18.45 4.38
C THR A 136 -4.80 18.76 3.20
N PRO A 137 -4.98 20.04 2.78
CA PRO A 137 -5.84 20.38 1.65
C PRO A 137 -5.38 19.73 0.34
N TYR A 138 -4.06 19.64 0.13
CA TYR A 138 -3.48 18.99 -1.06
C TYR A 138 -3.76 17.49 -1.08
N ALA A 139 -3.63 16.82 0.07
CA ALA A 139 -3.93 15.40 0.19
C ALA A 139 -5.42 15.09 -0.04
N GLN A 140 -6.32 15.93 0.48
CA GLN A 140 -7.76 15.81 0.30
C GLN A 140 -8.14 16.02 -1.17
N ALA A 141 -7.72 17.11 -1.79
CA ALA A 141 -7.98 17.39 -3.20
C ALA A 141 -7.45 16.27 -4.11
N LEU A 142 -6.24 15.77 -3.83
CA LEU A 142 -5.66 14.65 -4.56
C LEU A 142 -6.49 13.38 -4.39
N ALA A 143 -6.94 13.05 -3.18
CA ALA A 143 -7.79 11.88 -2.93
C ALA A 143 -9.12 11.98 -3.66
N ASP A 144 -9.76 13.15 -3.62
CA ASP A 144 -11.04 13.42 -4.28
C ASP A 144 -10.94 13.30 -5.81
N ALA A 145 -9.80 13.68 -6.39
CA ALA A 145 -9.54 13.54 -7.81
C ALA A 145 -9.24 12.08 -8.22
N VAL A 146 -8.30 11.40 -7.53
CA VAL A 146 -7.76 10.11 -8.03
C VAL A 146 -8.56 8.89 -7.60
N VAL A 147 -9.28 8.94 -6.46
CA VAL A 147 -10.00 7.75 -5.97
C VAL A 147 -11.21 7.37 -6.83
N PRO A 148 -11.98 8.32 -7.42
CA PRO A 148 -13.07 7.98 -8.34
C PRO A 148 -12.60 7.41 -9.68
N GLU A 149 -11.36 7.65 -10.09
CA GLU A 149 -10.85 7.25 -11.40
C GLU A 149 -10.76 5.71 -11.54
N PRO A 150 -11.28 5.12 -12.63
CA PRO A 150 -11.29 3.67 -12.83
C PRO A 150 -9.91 3.04 -12.82
N ASP A 151 -8.89 3.71 -13.36
CA ASP A 151 -7.51 3.21 -13.42
C ASP A 151 -6.87 3.08 -12.03
N SER A 152 -7.40 3.77 -11.00
CA SER A 152 -6.99 3.60 -9.60
C SER A 152 -7.29 2.20 -9.04
N TYR A 153 -8.05 1.38 -9.74
CA TYR A 153 -8.41 -0.02 -9.41
C TYR A 153 -7.74 -1.04 -10.35
N LEU A 154 -7.03 -0.58 -11.38
CA LEU A 154 -6.34 -1.43 -12.36
C LEU A 154 -4.86 -1.64 -12.07
N MET A 155 -4.34 -1.13 -10.97
CA MET A 155 -2.92 -1.22 -10.63
C MET A 155 -2.48 -2.66 -10.29
N PRO A 156 -1.22 -3.03 -10.55
CA PRO A 156 -0.68 -4.35 -10.19
C PRO A 156 -0.70 -4.61 -8.69
N ARG A 157 -0.56 -3.55 -7.89
CA ARG A 157 -0.53 -3.59 -6.43
C ARG A 157 -1.00 -2.26 -5.85
N LYS A 158 -1.26 -2.23 -4.52
CA LYS A 158 -1.56 -0.99 -3.79
C LYS A 158 -0.49 0.07 -4.03
N MET A 159 -0.93 1.31 -4.29
CA MET A 159 -0.10 2.51 -4.32
C MET A 159 -0.37 3.34 -3.07
N LYS A 160 0.67 3.74 -2.38
CA LYS A 160 0.61 4.48 -1.12
C LYS A 160 1.26 5.84 -1.30
N ILE A 161 0.59 6.89 -0.82
CA ILE A 161 1.06 8.28 -0.88
C ILE A 161 1.12 8.83 0.55
N ALA A 162 2.15 9.62 0.84
CA ALA A 162 2.32 10.29 2.12
C ALA A 162 2.89 11.70 1.95
N PHE A 163 2.39 12.62 2.77
CA PHE A 163 2.87 14.00 2.85
C PHE A 163 3.55 14.25 4.20
N SER A 164 4.65 15.01 4.17
CA SER A 164 5.23 15.71 5.32
C SER A 164 5.07 17.21 5.14
N SER A 165 4.70 17.92 6.18
CA SER A 165 4.59 19.38 6.18
C SER A 165 5.89 20.09 6.61
N ASN A 166 6.86 19.36 7.14
CA ASN A 166 8.16 19.88 7.61
C ASN A 166 9.27 19.46 6.63
N GLU A 167 10.06 20.42 6.17
CA GLU A 167 11.12 20.17 5.19
C GLU A 167 12.33 19.41 5.74
N ASN A 168 12.55 19.49 7.05
CA ASN A 168 13.67 18.82 7.74
C ASN A 168 13.32 17.43 8.23
N HIS A 169 12.06 16.98 8.09
CA HIS A 169 11.58 15.70 8.59
C HIS A 169 10.76 14.97 7.54
N ILE A 170 11.37 13.94 6.95
CA ILE A 170 10.73 13.18 5.87
C ILE A 170 9.49 12.39 6.35
N ASP A 171 9.39 12.12 7.66
CA ASP A 171 8.31 11.36 8.30
C ASP A 171 7.95 10.08 7.50
N TYR A 172 6.67 9.78 7.31
CA TYR A 172 6.24 8.60 6.53
C TYR A 172 6.40 8.78 5.01
N ALA A 173 6.74 9.98 4.52
CA ALA A 173 7.00 10.20 3.09
C ALA A 173 8.11 9.26 2.57
N GLY A 174 9.15 9.01 3.37
CA GLY A 174 10.27 8.16 2.98
C GLY A 174 9.94 6.70 2.70
N ILE A 175 8.86 6.15 3.26
CA ILE A 175 8.50 4.73 3.15
C ILE A 175 7.17 4.47 2.43
N ASN A 176 6.78 5.39 1.55
CA ASN A 176 5.61 5.22 0.70
C ASN A 176 6.00 5.19 -0.79
N ASP A 177 5.12 4.68 -1.67
CA ASP A 177 5.41 4.60 -3.10
C ASP A 177 5.63 5.98 -3.72
N ILE A 178 4.92 6.99 -3.19
CA ILE A 178 5.12 8.41 -3.47
C ILE A 178 5.19 9.14 -2.13
N GLY A 179 6.31 9.78 -1.86
CA GLY A 179 6.54 10.59 -0.68
C GLY A 179 6.72 12.05 -1.07
N LEU A 180 6.02 12.96 -0.38
CA LEU A 180 5.91 14.36 -0.70
C LEU A 180 6.27 15.18 0.55
N VAL A 181 7.37 15.93 0.49
CA VAL A 181 7.83 16.78 1.61
C VAL A 181 7.66 18.25 1.19
N ALA A 182 6.87 18.98 1.96
CA ALA A 182 6.55 20.39 1.67
C ALA A 182 7.79 21.25 1.55
N GLN A 183 7.81 22.12 0.55
CA GLN A 183 8.90 23.04 0.25
C GLN A 183 8.34 24.39 -0.19
N LEU A 184 9.03 25.46 0.17
CA LEU A 184 8.76 26.79 -0.35
C LEU A 184 10.00 27.27 -1.11
N ARG A 185 9.86 27.57 -2.43
CA ARG A 185 10.96 28.04 -3.27
C ARG A 185 10.51 29.27 -4.05
N ASP A 186 11.18 30.38 -3.86
CA ASP A 186 10.83 31.67 -4.49
C ASP A 186 9.36 32.07 -4.27
N GLY A 187 8.85 31.84 -3.05
CA GLY A 187 7.47 32.10 -2.68
C GLY A 187 6.43 31.12 -3.24
N LYS A 188 6.85 30.14 -4.05
CA LYS A 188 5.98 29.11 -4.61
C LYS A 188 5.96 27.87 -3.73
N ARG A 189 4.77 27.32 -3.48
CA ARG A 189 4.59 26.03 -2.78
C ARG A 189 4.88 24.90 -3.73
N GLY A 190 5.56 23.87 -3.22
CA GLY A 190 5.88 22.67 -3.95
C GLY A 190 6.31 21.56 -3.01
N PHE A 191 6.82 20.48 -3.57
CA PHE A 191 7.20 19.29 -2.84
C PHE A 191 8.53 18.72 -3.30
N ARG A 192 9.38 18.31 -2.36
CA ARG A 192 10.45 17.36 -2.63
C ARG A 192 9.83 15.97 -2.76
N VAL A 193 10.14 15.25 -3.83
CA VAL A 193 9.42 14.02 -4.21
C VAL A 193 10.33 12.81 -4.13
N TYR A 194 9.92 11.84 -3.32
CA TYR A 194 10.53 10.52 -3.21
C TYR A 194 9.63 9.45 -3.85
N ILE A 195 10.21 8.53 -4.61
CA ILE A 195 9.48 7.46 -5.30
C ILE A 195 10.04 6.09 -4.97
N GLY A 196 9.17 5.10 -4.80
CA GLY A 196 9.56 3.70 -4.66
C GLY A 196 9.78 3.23 -3.23
N GLY A 197 9.50 4.06 -2.22
CA GLY A 197 9.57 3.66 -0.82
C GLY A 197 8.52 2.61 -0.44
N GLY A 198 8.77 1.90 0.65
CA GLY A 198 7.77 0.99 1.20
C GLY A 198 8.28 -0.12 2.08
N ALA A 199 7.39 -0.59 2.95
CA ALA A 199 7.57 -1.77 3.79
C ALA A 199 7.10 -3.06 3.08
N GLY A 200 7.23 -4.21 3.73
CA GLY A 200 6.91 -5.54 3.22
C GLY A 200 8.14 -6.26 2.65
N SER A 201 7.95 -7.19 1.72
CA SER A 201 9.08 -7.88 1.10
C SER A 201 10.05 -6.90 0.47
N LYS A 202 11.34 -7.02 0.78
CA LYS A 202 12.41 -6.15 0.29
C LYS A 202 12.10 -4.66 0.55
N PRO A 203 12.03 -4.22 1.82
CA PRO A 203 11.69 -2.84 2.18
C PRO A 203 12.76 -1.86 1.68
N SER A 204 12.34 -0.63 1.38
CA SER A 204 13.24 0.44 0.93
C SER A 204 12.72 1.81 1.34
N VAL A 205 13.64 2.74 1.53
CA VAL A 205 13.36 4.17 1.48
C VAL A 205 13.16 4.55 0.01
N GLY A 206 12.33 5.55 -0.26
CA GLY A 206 12.12 6.09 -1.61
C GLY A 206 13.37 6.79 -2.14
N TRP A 207 13.59 6.69 -3.44
CA TRP A 207 14.64 7.44 -4.13
C TRP A 207 14.16 8.86 -4.41
N LEU A 208 15.00 9.85 -4.14
CA LEU A 208 14.73 11.25 -4.52
C LEU A 208 14.64 11.35 -6.05
N TRP A 209 13.44 11.72 -6.53
CA TRP A 209 13.16 11.93 -7.95
C TRP A 209 13.32 13.40 -8.34
N ARG A 210 12.65 14.31 -7.62
CA ARG A 210 12.78 15.77 -7.80
C ARG A 210 12.93 16.46 -6.46
N ASP A 211 13.86 17.41 -6.38
CA ASP A 211 14.06 18.22 -5.19
C ASP A 211 12.96 19.27 -5.04
N PHE A 212 12.30 19.67 -6.13
CA PHE A 212 11.16 20.54 -6.13
C PHE A 212 10.21 20.20 -7.29
N LEU A 213 8.95 19.93 -6.95
CA LEU A 213 7.82 19.81 -7.87
C LEU A 213 6.81 20.88 -7.48
N PRO A 214 6.42 21.82 -8.39
CA PRO A 214 5.35 22.77 -8.11
C PRO A 214 4.06 22.08 -7.66
N ALA A 215 3.34 22.67 -6.72
CA ALA A 215 2.14 22.04 -6.14
C ALA A 215 1.03 21.84 -7.18
N GLU A 216 0.96 22.67 -8.21
CA GLU A 216 0.03 22.54 -9.34
C GLU A 216 0.27 21.28 -10.17
N ASP A 217 1.49 20.73 -10.20
CA ASP A 217 1.85 19.56 -10.96
C ASP A 217 1.57 18.23 -10.22
N LEU A 218 1.07 18.29 -8.97
CA LEU A 218 0.89 17.11 -8.11
C LEU A 218 -0.08 16.07 -8.70
N TYR A 219 -1.18 16.52 -9.31
CA TYR A 219 -2.15 15.61 -9.94
C TYR A 219 -1.56 14.93 -11.17
N ALA A 220 -0.83 15.67 -12.01
CA ALA A 220 -0.13 15.11 -13.18
C ALA A 220 0.89 14.04 -12.75
N LEU A 221 1.65 14.26 -11.66
CA LEU A 221 2.55 13.27 -11.10
C LEU A 221 1.80 11.98 -10.74
N VAL A 222 0.71 12.06 -9.98
CA VAL A 222 0.01 10.85 -9.52
C VAL A 222 -0.65 10.10 -10.67
N LYS A 223 -1.20 10.81 -11.68
CA LYS A 223 -1.70 10.18 -12.92
C LYS A 223 -0.58 9.48 -13.69
N ALA A 224 0.55 10.14 -13.88
CA ALA A 224 1.72 9.56 -14.52
C ALA A 224 2.18 8.30 -13.78
N MET A 225 2.27 8.37 -12.46
CA MET A 225 2.68 7.23 -11.64
C MET A 225 1.69 6.06 -11.69
N LYS A 226 0.38 6.30 -11.79
CA LYS A 226 -0.62 5.24 -12.01
C LYS A 226 -0.38 4.57 -13.37
N LYS A 227 -0.29 5.35 -14.45
CA LYS A 227 -0.07 4.82 -15.82
C LYS A 227 1.25 4.08 -15.92
N PHE A 228 2.33 4.64 -15.39
CA PHE A 228 3.64 4.00 -15.30
C PHE A 228 3.55 2.65 -14.56
N PHE A 229 2.89 2.64 -13.39
CA PHE A 229 2.77 1.43 -12.58
C PHE A 229 1.89 0.36 -13.25
N ILE A 230 0.81 0.76 -13.93
CA ILE A 230 -0.05 -0.14 -14.72
C ILE A 230 0.75 -0.78 -15.85
N ALA A 231 1.60 -0.02 -16.55
CA ALA A 231 2.38 -0.49 -17.68
C ALA A 231 3.58 -1.36 -17.31
N HIS A 232 4.27 -1.06 -16.21
CA HIS A 232 5.57 -1.68 -15.88
C HIS A 232 5.56 -2.59 -14.65
N GLY A 233 4.50 -2.56 -13.83
CA GLY A 233 4.42 -3.31 -12.58
C GLY A 233 4.14 -4.80 -12.79
N ASN A 234 4.77 -5.65 -11.99
CA ASN A 234 4.61 -7.09 -12.06
C ASN A 234 3.22 -7.53 -11.59
N ARG A 235 2.47 -8.24 -12.43
CA ARG A 235 1.13 -8.79 -12.14
C ARG A 235 1.15 -10.30 -11.93
N LYS A 236 2.19 -11.00 -12.38
CA LYS A 236 2.35 -12.45 -12.21
C LYS A 236 2.83 -12.81 -10.80
N ASP A 237 3.73 -11.99 -10.22
CA ASP A 237 4.25 -12.22 -8.86
C ASP A 237 3.86 -11.08 -7.91
N LYS A 238 2.81 -11.28 -7.12
CA LYS A 238 2.30 -10.31 -6.14
C LYS A 238 3.31 -9.91 -5.05
N TYR A 239 4.36 -10.70 -4.84
CA TYR A 239 5.43 -10.37 -3.89
C TYR A 239 6.48 -9.43 -4.50
N LYS A 240 6.53 -9.35 -5.84
CA LYS A 240 7.39 -8.46 -6.62
C LYS A 240 6.61 -7.35 -7.36
N ALA A 241 5.39 -7.06 -6.93
CA ALA A 241 4.45 -6.19 -7.64
C ALA A 241 4.49 -4.69 -7.21
N ARG A 242 5.25 -4.29 -6.18
CA ARG A 242 5.34 -2.87 -5.75
C ARG A 242 6.27 -2.05 -6.65
N ILE A 243 6.07 -0.72 -6.72
CA ILE A 243 6.82 0.20 -7.58
C ILE A 243 8.34 0.01 -7.43
N ARG A 244 8.87 -0.18 -6.21
CA ARG A 244 10.32 -0.38 -5.99
C ARG A 244 10.91 -1.57 -6.74
N PHE A 245 10.11 -2.59 -7.07
CA PHE A 245 10.60 -3.72 -7.86
C PHE A 245 10.86 -3.37 -9.33
N ILE A 246 10.24 -2.29 -9.85
CA ILE A 246 10.58 -1.75 -11.16
C ILE A 246 11.99 -1.15 -11.12
N PHE A 247 12.34 -0.41 -10.04
CA PHE A 247 13.70 0.07 -9.82
C PHE A 247 14.74 -1.06 -9.75
N TYR A 248 14.39 -2.17 -9.09
CA TYR A 248 15.29 -3.34 -9.04
C TYR A 248 15.42 -4.06 -10.39
N LYS A 249 14.43 -3.94 -11.27
CA LYS A 249 14.42 -4.58 -12.59
C LYS A 249 15.12 -3.74 -13.65
N LEU A 250 14.88 -2.42 -13.67
CA LEU A 250 15.34 -1.51 -14.73
C LEU A 250 16.54 -0.65 -14.32
N GLY A 251 16.83 -0.53 -13.02
CA GLY A 251 17.77 0.45 -12.48
C GLY A 251 17.11 1.80 -12.21
N LYS A 252 17.83 2.65 -11.47
CA LYS A 252 17.29 3.96 -11.00
C LYS A 252 17.12 4.93 -12.18
N GLU A 253 18.13 5.05 -12.99
CA GLU A 253 18.21 6.01 -14.10
C GLU A 253 17.09 5.75 -15.13
N GLU A 254 16.97 4.51 -15.59
CA GLU A 254 15.96 4.14 -16.57
C GLU A 254 14.53 4.27 -15.99
N THR A 255 14.35 3.91 -14.72
CA THR A 255 13.04 4.08 -14.07
C THR A 255 12.65 5.55 -14.01
N PHE A 256 13.57 6.45 -13.65
CA PHE A 256 13.29 7.88 -13.62
C PHE A 256 13.05 8.46 -15.02
N ARG A 257 13.82 8.06 -16.02
CA ARG A 257 13.60 8.47 -17.42
C ARG A 257 12.17 8.12 -17.88
N LEU A 258 11.72 6.90 -17.60
CA LEU A 258 10.35 6.49 -17.92
C LEU A 258 9.30 7.29 -17.13
N ILE A 259 9.53 7.51 -15.84
CA ILE A 259 8.61 8.33 -15.03
C ILE A 259 8.51 9.74 -15.59
N ASP A 260 9.62 10.36 -15.99
CA ASP A 260 9.63 11.68 -16.62
C ASP A 260 8.84 11.70 -17.93
N GLU A 261 8.95 10.68 -18.78
CA GLU A 261 8.16 10.57 -20.01
C GLU A 261 6.64 10.51 -19.74
N TYR A 262 6.22 9.70 -18.74
CA TYR A 262 4.82 9.64 -18.35
C TYR A 262 4.35 10.96 -17.72
N PHE A 263 5.21 11.60 -16.94
CA PHE A 263 4.88 12.85 -16.26
C PHE A 263 4.70 14.00 -17.25
N GLU A 264 5.61 14.19 -18.18
CA GLU A 264 5.51 15.28 -19.18
C GLU A 264 4.26 15.09 -20.07
N LYS A 265 3.93 13.85 -20.47
CA LYS A 265 2.70 13.56 -21.20
C LYS A 265 1.42 13.93 -20.41
N GLU A 266 1.39 13.65 -19.09
CA GLU A 266 0.24 14.01 -18.27
C GLU A 266 0.18 15.51 -18.00
N LYS A 267 1.30 16.17 -17.88
CA LYS A 267 1.41 17.62 -17.73
C LYS A 267 0.92 18.36 -18.96
N GLU A 268 1.30 17.94 -20.16
CA GLU A 268 0.83 18.49 -21.44
C GLU A 268 -0.68 18.27 -21.65
N ALA A 269 -1.18 17.09 -21.25
CA ALA A 269 -2.59 16.74 -21.34
C ALA A 269 -3.49 17.47 -20.32
N SER A 270 -2.88 18.02 -19.25
CA SER A 270 -3.61 18.82 -18.27
C SER A 270 -3.83 20.24 -18.83
N PRO A 271 -5.08 20.76 -18.91
CA PRO A 271 -5.31 22.09 -19.43
C PRO A 271 -4.54 23.13 -18.63
N GLN A 272 -3.78 23.94 -19.32
CA GLN A 272 -3.08 25.09 -18.78
C GLN A 272 -4.10 26.07 -18.17
N PRO A 273 -3.83 26.71 -17.01
CA PRO A 273 -4.69 27.77 -16.51
C PRO A 273 -4.76 28.89 -17.53
N SER A 274 -5.98 29.26 -17.94
CA SER A 274 -6.15 30.38 -18.85
C SER A 274 -5.70 31.69 -18.17
N PRO A 275 -5.04 32.60 -18.88
CA PRO A 275 -4.57 33.88 -18.30
C PRO A 275 -5.69 34.83 -17.91
N GLU A 276 -6.94 34.55 -18.21
CA GLU A 276 -8.07 35.45 -17.96
C GLU A 276 -8.98 34.91 -16.86
N GLY A 277 -8.89 35.56 -15.68
CA GLY A 277 -9.80 35.35 -14.57
C GLY A 277 -11.24 35.71 -14.93
N LYS A 278 -12.09 34.72 -15.15
CA LYS A 278 -13.54 34.79 -14.96
C LYS A 278 -14.00 33.47 -14.32
N GLY A 279 -14.64 33.64 -13.16
CA GLY A 279 -15.20 32.56 -12.38
C GLY A 279 -16.26 31.76 -13.13
N ASP A 280 -16.54 30.58 -12.56
CA ASP A 280 -17.56 29.62 -12.94
C ASP A 280 -17.16 28.66 -14.08
N THR A 281 -16.34 27.68 -13.76
CA THR A 281 -16.55 26.33 -14.30
C THR A 281 -15.94 25.29 -13.35
N ILE A 282 -16.79 24.70 -12.58
CA ILE A 282 -16.55 23.49 -11.82
C ILE A 282 -16.28 22.37 -12.82
N LEU A 283 -15.21 21.58 -12.61
CA LEU A 283 -15.01 20.26 -13.19
C LEU A 283 -14.43 20.15 -14.61
N SER A 284 -13.45 20.90 -14.96
CA SER A 284 -12.59 20.45 -16.04
C SER A 284 -11.13 20.61 -15.71
N ASN A 285 -10.58 20.04 -14.69
CA ASN A 285 -9.15 19.93 -14.40
C ASN A 285 -8.82 20.22 -12.95
N GLY A 286 -8.92 19.18 -12.25
CA GLY A 286 -8.62 18.96 -10.90
C GLY A 286 -7.37 19.49 -10.31
N MET A 287 -7.17 20.76 -10.10
CA MET A 287 -6.31 21.33 -9.05
C MET A 287 -6.19 22.85 -9.08
N ASN A 288 -6.96 23.55 -9.89
CA ASN A 288 -7.00 25.02 -9.79
C ASN A 288 -7.94 25.53 -8.71
N VAL A 289 -8.41 24.68 -7.80
CA VAL A 289 -9.30 25.14 -6.73
C VAL A 289 -8.78 24.61 -5.39
N ILE A 290 -7.82 25.34 -4.82
CA ILE A 290 -7.90 25.57 -3.39
C ILE A 290 -9.21 26.38 -3.26
N PRO A 291 -10.28 25.86 -2.60
CA PRO A 291 -11.52 26.59 -2.46
C PRO A 291 -11.25 28.01 -1.98
N PRO A 292 -11.97 29.04 -2.46
CA PRO A 292 -11.79 30.42 -1.98
C PRO A 292 -11.86 30.56 -0.46
N SER A 293 -12.59 29.66 0.23
CA SER A 293 -12.61 29.53 1.68
C SER A 293 -11.27 29.09 2.30
N LEU A 294 -10.37 28.51 1.49
CA LEU A 294 -9.02 28.11 1.90
C LEU A 294 -7.95 29.11 1.39
N GLN A 295 -8.23 29.86 0.31
CA GLN A 295 -7.33 30.92 -0.16
C GLN A 295 -7.29 32.12 0.83
N GLY A 296 -8.39 32.44 1.50
CA GLY A 296 -8.46 33.50 2.51
C GLY A 296 -7.72 33.22 3.81
N ARG A 297 -7.33 31.96 4.05
CA ARG A 297 -6.54 31.55 5.23
C ARG A 297 -5.02 31.59 5.02
N VAL A 298 -4.57 31.99 3.86
CA VAL A 298 -3.14 31.96 3.45
C VAL A 298 -2.31 33.14 3.99
N GLY A 299 -2.90 34.09 4.69
CA GLY A 299 -2.19 35.26 5.21
C GLY A 299 -2.42 35.60 6.68
N GLU A 300 -3.46 35.06 7.29
CA GLU A 300 -3.73 35.29 8.69
C GLU A 300 -3.14 34.15 9.52
N ARG A 301 -2.19 34.46 10.38
CA ARG A 301 -1.77 33.59 11.48
C ARG A 301 -3.01 33.36 12.34
N LEU A 302 -3.79 32.33 12.04
CA LEU A 302 -4.85 31.86 12.92
C LEU A 302 -4.22 31.69 14.30
N VAL A 303 -4.86 32.22 15.34
CA VAL A 303 -4.54 31.86 16.72
C VAL A 303 -4.69 30.35 16.78
N ARG A 304 -3.56 29.62 16.74
CA ARG A 304 -3.53 28.18 16.76
C ARG A 304 -4.01 27.76 18.14
N GLY A 305 -5.11 27.03 18.19
CA GLY A 305 -5.61 26.44 19.42
C GLY A 305 -4.68 25.32 19.90
N GLU A 306 -4.88 24.93 21.14
CA GLU A 306 -4.16 23.81 21.76
C GLU A 306 -4.44 22.48 21.07
N SER A 307 -3.51 21.55 21.19
CA SER A 307 -3.63 20.19 20.62
C SER A 307 -3.31 19.14 21.68
N LEU A 308 -4.24 18.19 21.85
CA LEU A 308 -4.13 17.10 22.81
C LEU A 308 -4.27 15.74 22.13
N VAL A 309 -3.72 14.70 22.74
CA VAL A 309 -3.89 13.32 22.29
C VAL A 309 -4.84 12.59 23.23
N VAL A 310 -5.86 11.95 22.66
CA VAL A 310 -6.65 10.92 23.34
C VAL A 310 -6.01 9.59 23.05
N PRO A 311 -5.35 8.97 24.03
CA PRO A 311 -4.69 7.69 23.82
C PRO A 311 -5.73 6.58 23.65
N ILE A 312 -5.60 5.85 22.55
CA ILE A 312 -6.47 4.71 22.24
C ILE A 312 -5.63 3.43 22.32
N THR A 313 -5.83 2.67 23.38
CA THR A 313 -5.04 1.46 23.63
C THR A 313 -5.04 0.53 22.41
N LEU A 314 -3.88 0.35 21.79
CA LEU A 314 -3.66 -0.48 20.59
C LEU A 314 -4.59 -0.12 19.41
N GLY A 315 -5.03 1.13 19.33
CA GLY A 315 -5.96 1.61 18.31
C GLY A 315 -7.39 1.08 18.45
N ASN A 316 -7.76 0.43 19.54
CA ASN A 316 -9.07 -0.22 19.72
C ASN A 316 -10.04 0.67 20.52
N ILE A 317 -11.16 1.05 19.89
CA ILE A 317 -12.30 1.70 20.54
C ILE A 317 -13.35 0.63 20.75
N ARG A 318 -13.51 0.19 21.99
CA ARG A 318 -14.51 -0.82 22.37
C ARG A 318 -15.89 -0.18 22.51
N LEU A 319 -16.90 -0.89 22.01
CA LEU A 319 -18.31 -0.44 22.00
C LEU A 319 -19.22 -1.33 22.85
N ASP A 320 -18.67 -2.30 23.54
CA ASP A 320 -19.35 -3.25 24.43
C ASP A 320 -19.55 -2.70 25.86
N ASN A 321 -18.97 -1.56 26.20
CA ASN A 321 -19.14 -0.89 27.48
C ASN A 321 -19.91 0.43 27.28
N GLU A 322 -21.16 0.51 27.71
CA GLU A 322 -22.05 1.66 27.51
C GLU A 322 -21.51 2.95 28.14
N GLU A 323 -20.95 2.87 29.35
CA GLU A 323 -20.39 4.03 30.04
C GLU A 323 -19.24 4.64 29.30
N LYS A 324 -18.32 3.81 28.78
CA LYS A 324 -17.17 4.25 27.94
C LYS A 324 -17.65 4.81 26.61
N VAL A 325 -18.67 4.22 25.99
CA VAL A 325 -19.24 4.74 24.73
C VAL A 325 -19.85 6.12 24.94
N GLU A 326 -20.64 6.31 25.99
CA GLU A 326 -21.24 7.62 26.28
C GLU A 326 -20.18 8.65 26.72
N ALA A 327 -19.13 8.24 27.44
CA ALA A 327 -18.01 9.12 27.74
C ALA A 327 -17.28 9.58 26.47
N LEU A 328 -17.03 8.68 25.51
CA LEU A 328 -16.44 9.01 24.22
C LEU A 328 -17.34 9.94 23.40
N LYS A 329 -18.65 9.64 23.33
CA LYS A 329 -19.61 10.49 22.61
C LYS A 329 -19.70 11.89 23.24
N ALA A 330 -19.65 11.99 24.57
CA ALA A 330 -19.62 13.27 25.27
C ALA A 330 -18.36 14.09 24.93
N LEU A 331 -17.20 13.44 24.94
CA LEU A 331 -15.93 14.03 24.49
C LEU A 331 -16.02 14.56 23.04
N ILE A 332 -16.55 13.73 22.12
CA ILE A 332 -16.68 14.12 20.71
C ILE A 332 -17.67 15.28 20.55
N ARG A 333 -18.80 15.29 21.26
CA ARG A 333 -19.77 16.41 21.26
C ARG A 333 -19.15 17.69 21.81
N PHE A 334 -18.32 17.56 22.86
CA PHE A 334 -17.61 18.72 23.43
C PHE A 334 -16.66 19.35 22.41
N VAL A 335 -15.83 18.59 21.73
CA VAL A 335 -14.90 19.16 20.73
C VAL A 335 -15.60 19.64 19.46
N ALA A 336 -16.80 19.09 19.14
CA ALA A 336 -17.59 19.50 17.98
C ALA A 336 -17.99 20.97 17.99
N GLN A 337 -18.11 21.61 19.17
CA GLN A 337 -18.46 23.03 19.30
C GLN A 337 -17.33 23.97 18.83
N PHE A 338 -16.12 23.46 18.69
CA PHE A 338 -14.97 24.25 18.21
C PHE A 338 -14.72 24.08 16.70
N GLY A 339 -15.56 23.33 16.00
CA GLY A 339 -15.57 23.19 14.55
C GLY A 339 -15.34 21.76 14.02
N ASP A 340 -15.34 21.63 12.70
CA ASP A 340 -15.23 20.36 12.00
C ASP A 340 -13.80 19.78 11.96
N ASP A 341 -12.76 20.63 12.07
CA ASP A 341 -11.34 20.23 12.05
C ASP A 341 -10.74 20.16 13.45
N THR A 342 -11.48 19.54 14.37
CA THR A 342 -11.05 19.37 15.77
C THR A 342 -10.58 17.97 16.09
N LEU A 343 -10.68 17.01 15.11
CA LEU A 343 -10.37 15.61 15.34
C LEU A 343 -9.57 15.04 14.18
N ARG A 344 -8.46 14.34 14.49
CA ARG A 344 -7.68 13.54 13.54
C ARG A 344 -7.28 12.20 14.12
N PHE A 345 -7.37 11.16 13.32
CA PHE A 345 -6.72 9.89 13.61
C PHE A 345 -5.24 9.99 13.29
N THR A 346 -4.41 9.36 14.12
CA THR A 346 -2.97 9.40 13.97
C THR A 346 -2.43 8.07 13.43
N THR A 347 -1.25 8.11 12.82
CA THR A 347 -0.52 6.90 12.40
C THR A 347 -0.01 6.10 13.60
N ARG A 348 -0.02 6.69 14.80
CA ARG A 348 0.22 6.04 16.09
C ARG A 348 -1.04 5.45 16.70
N GLN A 349 -2.14 5.37 15.92
CA GLN A 349 -3.40 4.72 16.30
C GLN A 349 -4.17 5.42 17.43
N ASN A 350 -3.92 6.71 17.65
CA ASN A 350 -4.58 7.57 18.63
C ASN A 350 -5.54 8.55 17.96
N ILE A 351 -6.28 9.32 18.76
CA ILE A 351 -7.05 10.48 18.31
C ILE A 351 -6.34 11.74 18.75
N ARG A 352 -5.98 12.60 17.81
CA ARG A 352 -5.52 13.97 18.11
C ARG A 352 -6.69 14.91 18.06
N LEU A 353 -6.89 15.63 19.15
CA LEU A 353 -7.79 16.77 19.23
C LEU A 353 -6.97 18.03 18.96
N ARG A 354 -7.49 18.96 18.18
CA ARG A 354 -6.75 20.11 17.68
C ARG A 354 -7.65 21.35 17.56
N ASN A 355 -7.04 22.53 17.45
CA ASN A 355 -7.76 23.80 17.36
C ASN A 355 -8.69 24.04 18.58
N ILE A 356 -8.27 23.56 19.75
CA ILE A 356 -9.03 23.73 20.99
C ILE A 356 -8.66 25.06 21.63
N PRO A 357 -9.61 25.93 21.96
CA PRO A 357 -9.34 27.16 22.72
C PRO A 357 -8.62 26.85 24.03
N ALA A 358 -7.63 27.68 24.41
CA ALA A 358 -6.85 27.47 25.62
C ALA A 358 -7.72 27.38 26.90
N GLU A 359 -8.77 28.19 26.96
CA GLU A 359 -9.73 28.18 28.05
C GLU A 359 -10.57 26.93 28.18
N ALA A 360 -10.68 26.10 27.10
CA ALA A 360 -11.45 24.87 27.10
C ALA A 360 -10.60 23.64 27.47
N VAL A 361 -9.30 23.79 27.63
CA VAL A 361 -8.35 22.67 27.83
C VAL A 361 -8.61 21.92 29.13
N ASP A 362 -8.86 22.62 30.25
CA ASP A 362 -9.10 21.97 31.55
C ASP A 362 -10.41 21.17 31.57
N GLU A 363 -11.45 21.70 30.90
CA GLU A 363 -12.70 20.97 30.76
C GLU A 363 -12.51 19.77 29.83
N LEU A 364 -11.77 19.91 28.72
CA LEU A 364 -11.43 18.81 27.82
C LEU A 364 -10.68 17.69 28.54
N HIS A 365 -9.74 18.02 29.43
CA HIS A 365 -9.06 17.02 30.27
C HIS A 365 -10.02 16.21 31.12
N THR A 366 -11.09 16.81 31.62
CA THR A 366 -12.11 16.11 32.39
C THR A 366 -12.83 15.07 31.53
N TYR A 367 -13.16 15.41 30.27
CA TYR A 367 -13.77 14.45 29.34
C TYR A 367 -12.79 13.34 28.95
N ILE A 368 -11.52 13.64 28.68
CA ILE A 368 -10.50 12.62 28.36
C ILE A 368 -10.31 11.69 29.55
N LYS A 369 -10.19 12.20 30.77
CA LYS A 369 -10.04 11.39 31.99
C LYS A 369 -11.24 10.51 32.24
N ARG A 370 -12.44 10.96 31.92
CA ARG A 370 -13.66 10.14 32.03
C ARG A 370 -13.66 8.99 31.03
N TYR A 371 -13.17 9.20 29.83
CA TYR A 371 -13.15 8.19 28.77
C TYR A 371 -12.01 7.16 28.95
N VAL A 372 -10.79 7.61 29.20
CA VAL A 372 -9.60 6.76 29.31
C VAL A 372 -8.81 7.03 30.62
N PRO A 373 -9.44 6.80 31.78
CA PRO A 373 -8.82 7.10 33.07
C PRO A 373 -7.51 6.34 33.28
N GLU A 374 -7.40 5.14 32.70
CA GLU A 374 -6.26 4.24 32.78
C GLU A 374 -5.03 4.73 32.00
N ASN A 375 -5.19 5.68 31.09
CA ASN A 375 -4.10 6.19 30.23
C ASN A 375 -3.63 7.59 30.62
N VAL A 376 -4.44 8.32 31.36
CA VAL A 376 -4.11 9.69 31.78
C VAL A 376 -2.99 9.67 32.81
N GLY A 377 -1.94 10.45 32.58
CA GLY A 377 -0.76 10.53 33.46
C GLY A 377 0.29 9.45 33.21
N LYS A 378 0.07 8.51 32.26
CA LYS A 378 1.11 7.59 31.84
C LYS A 378 2.14 8.29 30.95
N PRO A 379 3.42 7.84 31.00
CA PRO A 379 4.44 8.30 30.05
C PRO A 379 3.99 8.17 28.60
N ALA A 380 4.32 9.15 27.77
CA ALA A 380 3.84 9.21 26.38
C ALA A 380 4.20 7.94 25.58
N VAL A 381 5.38 7.35 25.81
CA VAL A 381 5.81 6.13 25.12
C VAL A 381 4.82 4.97 25.29
N ILE A 382 4.20 4.83 26.46
CA ILE A 382 3.21 3.77 26.75
C ILE A 382 1.98 3.88 25.83
N ASN A 383 1.56 5.12 25.56
CA ASN A 383 0.40 5.40 24.73
C ASN A 383 0.72 5.41 23.22
N ASP A 384 2.01 5.43 22.86
CA ASP A 384 2.49 5.62 21.49
C ASP A 384 3.09 4.36 20.85
N ILE A 385 3.12 3.22 21.55
CA ILE A 385 3.57 1.94 20.96
C ILE A 385 2.56 1.51 19.89
N VAL A 386 3.07 1.35 18.66
CA VAL A 386 2.25 0.97 17.50
C VAL A 386 2.20 -0.53 17.33
N SER A 387 1.00 -1.08 17.16
CA SER A 387 0.81 -2.51 16.88
C SER A 387 -0.13 -2.73 15.70
N CYS A 388 0.25 -3.60 14.77
CA CYS A 388 -0.72 -4.07 13.79
C CYS A 388 -1.74 -5.01 14.45
N THR A 389 -2.83 -5.35 13.75
CA THR A 389 -3.85 -6.27 14.28
C THR A 389 -3.33 -7.70 14.55
N GLY A 390 -2.18 -8.07 13.95
CA GLY A 390 -1.58 -9.38 14.16
C GLY A 390 -2.49 -10.57 13.87
N ALA A 391 -2.19 -11.71 14.47
CA ALA A 391 -2.98 -12.94 14.34
C ALA A 391 -4.33 -12.87 15.06
N ASP A 392 -4.63 -11.80 15.78
CA ASP A 392 -5.93 -11.59 16.45
C ASP A 392 -7.09 -11.53 15.42
N THR A 393 -6.99 -10.66 14.43
CA THR A 393 -8.03 -10.49 13.39
C THR A 393 -7.53 -10.68 11.97
N CYS A 394 -6.22 -10.57 11.71
CA CYS A 394 -5.66 -10.67 10.38
C CYS A 394 -5.41 -12.13 9.96
N ARG A 395 -5.98 -12.56 8.83
CA ARG A 395 -5.76 -13.92 8.25
C ARG A 395 -4.30 -14.24 7.97
N LEU A 396 -3.45 -13.24 7.72
CA LEU A 396 -2.02 -13.40 7.43
C LEU A 396 -1.13 -13.34 8.67
N GLY A 397 -1.64 -12.88 9.79
CA GLY A 397 -0.90 -12.75 11.03
C GLY A 397 -0.21 -14.07 11.41
N ILE A 398 1.02 -13.99 11.84
CA ILE A 398 1.79 -15.11 12.40
C ILE A 398 1.64 -15.06 13.92
N CYS A 399 2.05 -13.93 14.51
CA CYS A 399 2.04 -13.72 15.96
C CYS A 399 0.95 -12.71 16.38
N LEU A 400 0.55 -12.79 17.66
CA LEU A 400 -0.38 -11.90 18.33
C LEU A 400 0.33 -10.60 18.73
N SER A 401 0.56 -9.71 17.77
CA SER A 401 1.31 -8.46 18.01
C SER A 401 0.70 -7.57 19.10
N LYS A 402 -0.63 -7.52 19.22
CA LYS A 402 -1.31 -6.77 20.30
C LYS A 402 -1.04 -7.39 21.67
N GLY A 403 -1.04 -8.71 21.77
CA GLY A 403 -0.69 -9.42 23.01
C GLY A 403 0.74 -9.10 23.44
N LEU A 404 1.70 -9.20 22.52
CA LEU A 404 3.09 -8.81 22.79
C LEU A 404 3.19 -7.34 23.22
N THR A 405 2.51 -6.42 22.52
CA THR A 405 2.55 -5.00 22.88
C THR A 405 2.00 -4.76 24.28
N THR A 406 0.91 -5.44 24.65
CA THR A 406 0.38 -5.38 26.02
C THR A 406 1.39 -5.90 27.06
N ALA A 407 2.13 -6.98 26.74
CA ALA A 407 3.18 -7.51 27.61
C ALA A 407 4.37 -6.54 27.75
N ILE A 408 4.79 -5.87 26.64
CA ILE A 408 5.82 -4.83 26.69
C ILE A 408 5.37 -3.66 27.58
N ILE A 409 4.15 -3.15 27.38
CA ILE A 409 3.58 -2.05 28.19
C ILE A 409 3.62 -2.42 29.68
N LYS A 410 3.10 -3.59 30.01
CA LYS A 410 3.07 -4.08 31.41
C LYS A 410 4.48 -4.19 32.00
N ALA A 411 5.43 -4.73 31.24
CA ALA A 411 6.82 -4.87 31.71
C ALA A 411 7.49 -3.51 31.95
N LEU A 412 7.26 -2.53 31.04
CA LEU A 412 7.77 -1.17 31.21
C LEU A 412 7.14 -0.48 32.43
N GLU A 413 5.84 -0.57 32.63
CA GLU A 413 5.14 0.01 33.80
C GLU A 413 5.62 -0.60 35.13
N GLN A 414 5.97 -1.88 35.14
CA GLN A 414 6.45 -2.60 36.33
C GLN A 414 7.97 -2.48 36.54
N SER A 415 8.70 -1.90 35.61
CA SER A 415 10.19 -1.85 35.65
C SER A 415 10.77 -0.93 36.70
N GLY A 416 9.99 0.06 37.17
CA GLY A 416 10.44 1.14 38.03
C GLY A 416 11.39 2.15 37.35
N LEU A 417 11.57 2.06 36.03
CA LEU A 417 12.40 3.00 35.26
C LEU A 417 11.66 4.32 35.02
N ASP A 418 12.42 5.41 34.91
CA ASP A 418 11.90 6.68 34.41
C ASP A 418 11.67 6.58 32.90
N LEU A 419 10.41 6.38 32.50
CA LEU A 419 10.04 6.23 31.10
C LEU A 419 9.95 7.55 30.32
N ASP A 420 10.05 8.70 30.98
CA ASP A 420 10.09 10.01 30.32
C ASP A 420 11.36 10.17 29.48
N VAL A 421 12.41 9.39 29.78
CA VAL A 421 13.63 9.30 28.95
C VAL A 421 13.33 8.80 27.52
N LEU A 422 12.22 8.09 27.32
CA LEU A 422 11.74 7.58 26.03
C LEU A 422 10.73 8.49 25.35
N GLN A 423 10.55 9.73 25.83
CA GLN A 423 9.61 10.64 25.21
C GLN A 423 9.92 10.83 23.72
N GLY A 424 8.91 10.60 22.87
CA GLY A 424 9.05 10.67 21.41
C GLY A 424 9.61 9.40 20.75
N ALA A 425 10.08 8.41 21.52
CA ALA A 425 10.55 7.14 20.97
C ALA A 425 9.45 6.40 20.19
N ARG A 426 9.84 5.76 19.08
CA ARG A 426 8.98 4.96 18.22
C ARG A 426 9.24 3.48 18.45
N ILE A 427 8.30 2.79 19.11
CA ILE A 427 8.35 1.33 19.30
C ILE A 427 7.21 0.73 18.48
N ASN A 428 7.53 -0.12 17.49
CA ASN A 428 6.55 -0.61 16.54
C ASN A 428 6.58 -2.14 16.43
N VAL A 429 5.40 -2.76 16.47
CA VAL A 429 5.23 -4.21 16.44
C VAL A 429 4.40 -4.65 15.23
N SER A 430 4.91 -5.62 14.48
CA SER A 430 4.18 -6.29 13.39
C SER A 430 4.15 -7.79 13.62
N GLY A 431 2.98 -8.40 13.57
CA GLY A 431 2.79 -9.85 13.78
C GLY A 431 3.26 -10.72 12.60
N CYS A 432 3.82 -10.17 11.52
CA CYS A 432 4.34 -10.92 10.37
C CYS A 432 5.19 -10.04 9.43
N PRO A 433 5.92 -10.63 8.45
CA PRO A 433 6.78 -9.91 7.48
C PRO A 433 6.06 -8.94 6.52
N ASN A 434 4.75 -8.74 6.62
CA ASN A 434 4.04 -7.69 5.86
C ASN A 434 4.30 -6.29 6.39
N LEU A 435 4.88 -6.15 7.60
CA LEU A 435 5.35 -4.90 8.21
C LEU A 435 4.24 -3.82 8.30
N CYS A 436 3.01 -4.21 8.63
CA CYS A 436 1.88 -3.27 8.70
C CYS A 436 2.02 -2.25 9.84
N GLY A 437 2.66 -2.61 10.96
CA GLY A 437 3.02 -1.71 12.06
C GLY A 437 4.26 -0.86 11.78
N GLN A 438 4.90 -1.02 10.62
CA GLN A 438 6.08 -0.26 10.16
C GLN A 438 7.31 -0.35 11.09
N PRO A 439 7.69 -1.55 11.58
CA PRO A 439 8.77 -1.72 12.56
C PRO A 439 10.16 -1.35 12.02
N LEU A 440 10.34 -1.29 10.69
CA LEU A 440 11.60 -0.84 10.08
C LEU A 440 11.69 0.69 9.97
N TRP A 441 10.62 1.40 10.35
CA TRP A 441 10.55 2.86 10.39
C TRP A 441 10.25 3.30 11.82
N SER A 442 11.04 2.75 12.76
CA SER A 442 10.93 3.00 14.19
C SER A 442 12.31 2.94 14.84
N ASP A 443 12.42 3.45 16.07
CA ASP A 443 13.64 3.37 16.84
C ASP A 443 13.90 1.94 17.28
N LEU A 444 12.84 1.25 17.70
CA LEU A 444 12.83 -0.16 18.06
C LEU A 444 11.65 -0.87 17.39
N GLY A 445 11.93 -1.86 16.56
CA GLY A 445 10.95 -2.56 15.76
C GLY A 445 10.97 -4.07 15.96
N PHE A 446 9.75 -4.67 15.94
CA PHE A 446 9.57 -6.12 16.12
C PHE A 446 8.74 -6.71 14.98
N VAL A 447 9.26 -7.81 14.37
CA VAL A 447 8.60 -8.51 13.24
C VAL A 447 8.38 -9.97 13.60
N GLY A 448 7.13 -10.39 13.72
CA GLY A 448 6.74 -11.75 14.08
C GLY A 448 7.23 -12.80 13.09
N LYS A 449 7.77 -13.87 13.62
CA LYS A 449 8.30 -15.06 12.94
C LYS A 449 7.85 -16.35 13.62
N VAL A 450 8.04 -17.44 12.92
CA VAL A 450 7.94 -18.80 13.47
C VAL A 450 9.35 -19.36 13.55
N LEU A 451 9.76 -19.83 14.70
CA LEU A 451 10.97 -20.62 14.89
C LEU A 451 10.59 -21.99 15.49
N HIS A 452 11.54 -22.89 15.61
CA HIS A 452 11.33 -24.20 16.18
C HIS A 452 12.59 -24.69 16.91
N THR A 453 12.34 -25.44 17.97
CA THR A 453 13.26 -26.37 18.62
C THR A 453 12.72 -27.79 18.40
N ASP A 454 12.19 -28.45 19.42
CA ASP A 454 11.35 -29.65 19.34
C ASP A 454 9.90 -29.32 18.94
N HIS A 455 9.42 -28.11 19.25
CA HIS A 455 8.12 -27.58 18.85
C HIS A 455 8.27 -26.22 18.15
N VAL A 456 7.23 -25.78 17.42
CA VAL A 456 7.17 -24.43 16.87
C VAL A 456 6.86 -23.41 17.97
N TYR A 457 7.51 -22.25 17.93
CA TYR A 457 7.29 -21.19 18.90
C TYR A 457 7.23 -19.81 18.24
N PRO A 458 6.53 -18.84 18.85
CA PRO A 458 6.48 -17.47 18.38
C PRO A 458 7.78 -16.74 18.69
N ALA A 459 8.30 -16.02 17.71
CA ALA A 459 9.52 -15.25 17.83
C ALA A 459 9.41 -13.91 17.13
N TYR A 460 10.29 -12.97 17.46
CA TYR A 460 10.34 -11.66 16.80
C TYR A 460 11.75 -11.32 16.35
N GLN A 461 11.87 -10.92 15.08
CA GLN A 461 13.07 -10.28 14.58
C GLN A 461 13.10 -8.84 15.07
N VAL A 462 14.22 -8.43 15.65
CA VAL A 462 14.43 -7.13 16.26
C VAL A 462 15.18 -6.21 15.30
N PHE A 463 14.69 -4.98 15.18
CA PHE A 463 15.26 -3.91 14.36
C PHE A 463 15.47 -2.67 15.21
N ILE A 464 16.58 -1.94 15.00
CA ILE A 464 16.91 -0.73 15.76
C ILE A 464 17.38 0.41 14.85
N GLY A 465 17.09 1.65 15.24
CA GLY A 465 17.78 2.86 14.79
C GLY A 465 17.42 3.31 13.36
N ALA A 466 16.13 3.38 12.98
CA ALA A 466 15.75 4.05 11.72
C ALA A 466 16.17 5.53 11.74
N ASN A 467 16.55 6.09 10.58
CA ASN A 467 16.83 7.51 10.43
C ASN A 467 15.72 8.21 9.66
N TYR A 468 15.15 9.26 10.24
CA TYR A 468 14.02 10.04 9.67
C TYR A 468 14.44 11.42 9.17
N VAL A 469 15.69 11.81 9.40
CA VAL A 469 16.26 13.14 9.12
C VAL A 469 17.44 12.97 8.18
N ASP A 470 17.89 13.99 7.52
CA ASP A 470 19.04 14.12 6.60
C ASP A 470 19.19 12.97 5.59
N GLU A 471 19.72 11.82 5.99
CA GLU A 471 19.88 10.63 5.16
C GLU A 471 18.92 9.53 5.64
N PRO A 472 17.66 9.51 5.16
CA PRO A 472 16.66 8.58 5.64
C PRO A 472 17.08 7.13 5.44
N ALA A 473 17.05 6.33 6.52
CA ALA A 473 17.43 4.93 6.49
C ALA A 473 16.48 4.06 7.31
N LEU A 474 16.30 2.83 6.87
CA LEU A 474 15.54 1.83 7.61
C LEU A 474 16.32 1.34 8.82
N ALA A 475 15.61 0.92 9.86
CA ALA A 475 16.18 0.24 11.02
C ALA A 475 16.93 -1.02 10.61
N GLU A 476 18.05 -1.28 11.30
CA GLU A 476 18.92 -2.44 11.08
C GLU A 476 18.43 -3.64 11.89
N SER A 477 18.53 -4.84 11.32
CA SER A 477 18.23 -6.08 12.06
C SER A 477 19.42 -6.49 12.91
N ILE A 478 19.17 -6.73 14.21
CA ILE A 478 20.19 -7.16 15.16
C ILE A 478 20.05 -8.62 15.61
N GLY A 479 18.94 -9.29 15.24
CA GLY A 479 18.74 -10.69 15.60
C GLY A 479 17.27 -11.06 15.73
N THR A 480 17.03 -12.25 16.30
CA THR A 480 15.67 -12.77 16.56
C THR A 480 15.67 -13.42 17.94
N ILE A 481 14.64 -13.11 18.74
CA ILE A 481 14.42 -13.66 20.08
C ILE A 481 13.02 -14.24 20.19
N SER A 482 12.79 -15.09 21.21
CA SER A 482 11.47 -15.64 21.50
C SER A 482 10.47 -14.51 21.84
N ALA A 483 9.18 -14.70 21.52
CA ALA A 483 8.15 -13.75 21.93
C ALA A 483 8.11 -13.57 23.46
N TYR A 484 8.40 -14.65 24.20
CA TYR A 484 8.41 -14.68 25.66
C TYR A 484 9.42 -13.71 26.27
N ASP A 485 10.60 -13.57 25.64
CA ASP A 485 11.70 -12.73 26.16
C ASP A 485 11.64 -11.28 25.70
N VAL A 486 10.85 -10.93 24.65
CA VAL A 486 10.78 -9.55 24.14
C VAL A 486 10.50 -8.51 25.24
N PRO A 487 9.52 -8.69 26.16
CA PRO A 487 9.28 -7.70 27.20
C PRO A 487 10.49 -7.48 28.13
N LYS A 488 11.21 -8.55 28.49
CA LYS A 488 12.43 -8.46 29.31
C LYS A 488 13.55 -7.72 28.54
N PHE A 489 13.75 -8.09 27.27
CA PHE A 489 14.71 -7.43 26.38
C PHE A 489 14.45 -5.91 26.32
N VAL A 490 13.20 -5.49 26.16
CA VAL A 490 12.85 -4.05 26.08
C VAL A 490 13.19 -3.34 27.39
N VAL A 491 12.84 -3.91 28.54
CA VAL A 491 13.13 -3.31 29.85
C VAL A 491 14.64 -3.18 30.09
N GLU A 492 15.40 -4.24 29.78
CA GLU A 492 16.86 -4.21 29.95
C GLU A 492 17.52 -3.20 29.00
N LEU A 493 17.07 -3.13 27.74
CA LEU A 493 17.58 -2.16 26.77
C LEU A 493 17.34 -0.71 27.22
N VAL A 494 16.17 -0.44 27.79
CA VAL A 494 15.84 0.90 28.34
C VAL A 494 16.68 1.19 29.59
N ARG A 495 16.96 0.19 30.41
CA ARG A 495 17.86 0.33 31.57
C ARG A 495 19.27 0.70 31.12
N GLU A 496 19.87 -0.05 30.19
CA GLU A 496 21.18 0.26 29.59
C GLU A 496 21.27 1.69 29.07
N TYR A 497 20.22 2.12 28.33
CA TYR A 497 20.15 3.49 27.85
C TYR A 497 20.11 4.51 29.00
N SER A 498 19.32 4.24 30.05
CA SER A 498 19.16 5.17 31.19
C SER A 498 20.45 5.30 32.00
N GLU A 499 21.21 4.21 32.14
CA GLU A 499 22.47 4.17 32.89
C GLU A 499 23.64 4.85 32.13
N GLN A 500 23.62 4.76 30.79
CA GLN A 500 24.68 5.34 29.93
C GLN A 500 24.39 6.80 29.54
N LYS A 501 23.25 7.35 29.92
CA LYS A 501 22.86 8.72 29.55
C LYS A 501 23.80 9.73 30.19
N PRO A 502 24.54 10.57 29.43
CA PRO A 502 25.17 11.75 29.97
C PRO A 502 24.07 12.67 30.55
N LEU A 503 24.37 13.30 31.70
CA LEU A 503 23.50 14.19 32.45
C LEU A 503 22.55 15.03 31.55
N PRO A 504 21.30 15.29 31.98
CA PRO A 504 20.26 15.92 31.15
C PRO A 504 20.79 17.18 30.47
N SER A 505 20.48 17.31 29.19
CA SER A 505 20.68 18.56 28.47
C SER A 505 20.10 19.72 29.32
N PRO A 506 20.81 20.85 29.46
CA PRO A 506 20.36 21.93 30.32
C PRO A 506 18.92 22.32 29.98
N PRO A 507 18.08 22.61 30.98
CA PRO A 507 16.71 23.02 30.76
C PRO A 507 16.69 24.19 29.76
N LEU A 508 15.88 24.11 28.73
CA LEU A 508 15.71 25.17 27.73
C LEU A 508 15.41 26.49 28.47
N LYS A 509 16.34 27.44 28.40
CA LYS A 509 16.16 28.77 28.93
C LYS A 509 14.85 29.34 28.38
N GLY A 510 13.90 29.63 29.25
CA GLY A 510 12.60 30.23 28.92
C GLY A 510 11.38 29.57 29.57
N LEU A 511 11.56 28.47 30.34
CA LEU A 511 10.45 27.77 31.01
C LEU A 511 10.44 27.90 32.54
N GLU A 512 11.19 28.89 33.13
CA GLU A 512 11.31 29.02 34.57
C GLU A 512 10.07 29.58 35.27
N ASN A 513 9.02 30.06 34.57
CA ASN A 513 7.86 30.71 35.18
C ASN A 513 6.47 30.19 34.80
N SER A 514 6.34 28.99 34.19
CA SER A 514 5.03 28.40 34.07
C SER A 514 4.87 27.28 35.09
N LYS A 515 3.89 27.44 35.98
CA LYS A 515 3.44 26.32 36.85
C LYS A 515 3.26 25.08 35.99
N ARG A 516 4.07 24.06 36.28
CA ARG A 516 3.88 22.72 35.68
C ARG A 516 2.53 22.17 36.14
N THR A 517 1.49 22.54 35.44
CA THR A 517 0.18 21.92 35.53
C THR A 517 0.23 20.63 34.68
N LEU A 518 -0.62 19.65 35.01
CA LEU A 518 -0.81 18.39 34.27
C LEU A 518 -0.91 18.57 32.74
N THR A 519 -1.20 19.76 32.28
CA THR A 519 -1.27 20.25 30.89
C THR A 519 0.02 20.02 30.09
N SER A 520 1.20 20.08 30.75
CA SER A 520 2.49 19.95 30.06
C SER A 520 2.83 18.51 29.64
N LEU A 521 2.16 17.51 30.19
CA LEU A 521 2.41 16.09 29.90
C LEU A 521 1.63 15.54 28.71
N ILE A 522 0.58 16.23 28.27
CA ILE A 522 -0.33 15.77 27.19
C ILE A 522 -0.23 16.66 25.94
N SER A 523 0.33 17.87 26.04
CA SER A 523 0.26 18.92 25.02
C SER A 523 1.59 19.34 24.41
N LEU A 524 2.68 18.59 24.54
CA LEU A 524 3.91 18.98 23.87
C LEU A 524 3.79 18.69 22.35
N PRO A 525 3.86 19.74 21.49
CA PRO A 525 4.15 19.51 20.08
C PRO A 525 5.46 18.74 19.99
N PHE A 526 5.59 17.92 18.94
CA PHE A 526 6.85 17.25 18.60
C PHE A 526 7.90 18.35 18.35
N ARG A 527 8.52 18.86 19.43
CA ARG A 527 9.64 19.77 19.30
C ARG A 527 10.87 18.96 18.91
N GLU A 528 11.54 19.41 17.87
CA GLU A 528 12.86 18.94 17.50
C GLU A 528 13.73 18.81 18.77
N GLY A 529 14.26 17.61 19.00
CA GLY A 529 15.18 17.32 20.13
C GLY A 529 14.62 16.45 21.24
N ILE A 530 13.30 16.15 21.31
CA ILE A 530 12.75 15.21 22.31
C ILE A 530 12.48 13.90 21.60
N GLY A 531 13.11 12.80 22.05
CA GLY A 531 13.15 11.48 21.42
C GLY A 531 14.40 11.21 20.59
N VAL A 532 15.19 12.23 20.28
CA VAL A 532 16.47 12.09 19.56
C VAL A 532 17.47 11.26 20.38
N GLY A 533 17.42 11.32 21.71
CA GLY A 533 18.38 10.65 22.58
C GLY A 533 18.38 9.13 22.43
N PHE A 534 17.24 8.46 22.56
CA PHE A 534 17.14 7.00 22.47
C PHE A 534 17.44 6.51 21.05
N ASN A 535 16.90 7.15 20.02
CA ASN A 535 17.18 6.83 18.62
C ASN A 535 18.67 7.01 18.29
N THR A 536 19.25 8.17 18.68
CA THR A 536 20.67 8.46 18.45
C THR A 536 21.56 7.46 19.17
N TRP A 537 21.22 7.10 20.40
CA TRP A 537 21.95 6.08 21.14
C TRP A 537 21.86 4.70 20.46
N LEU A 538 20.67 4.26 20.03
CA LEU A 538 20.51 3.00 19.32
C LEU A 538 21.29 2.95 17.98
N ARG A 539 21.58 4.10 17.38
CA ARG A 539 22.41 4.22 16.18
C ARG A 539 23.89 4.30 16.47
N SER A 540 24.28 4.62 17.70
CA SER A 540 25.67 4.66 18.11
C SER A 540 26.30 3.27 18.20
N PRO A 541 27.64 3.15 18.15
CA PRO A 541 28.34 1.88 18.37
C PRO A 541 27.98 1.24 19.73
N GLU A 542 27.87 2.05 20.77
CA GLU A 542 27.57 1.62 22.14
C GLU A 542 26.15 1.04 22.25
N GLY A 543 25.15 1.74 21.74
CA GLY A 543 23.77 1.29 21.75
C GLY A 543 23.55 0.04 20.89
N LYS A 544 24.20 -0.03 19.72
CA LYS A 544 24.20 -1.25 18.88
C LYS A 544 24.84 -2.44 19.60
N ALA A 545 25.96 -2.23 20.29
CA ALA A 545 26.65 -3.28 21.04
C ALA A 545 25.77 -3.79 22.19
N ALA A 546 25.21 -2.89 23.02
CA ALA A 546 24.31 -3.24 24.11
C ALA A 546 23.09 -4.03 23.61
N ALA A 547 22.44 -3.56 22.57
CA ALA A 547 21.28 -4.25 21.99
C ALA A 547 21.66 -5.64 21.43
N THR A 548 22.83 -5.78 20.80
CA THR A 548 23.31 -7.05 20.24
C THR A 548 23.68 -8.05 21.34
N GLU A 549 24.30 -7.58 22.44
CA GLU A 549 24.63 -8.41 23.61
C GLU A 549 23.34 -8.95 24.26
N LEU A 550 22.32 -8.12 24.40
CA LEU A 550 21.02 -8.56 24.92
C LEU A 550 20.36 -9.59 24.00
N ILE A 551 20.46 -9.44 22.67
CA ILE A 551 19.99 -10.48 21.72
C ILE A 551 20.72 -11.80 21.95
N ALA A 552 22.04 -11.77 22.16
CA ALA A 552 22.84 -12.97 22.42
C ALA A 552 22.44 -13.65 23.74
N LYS A 553 22.12 -12.85 24.77
CA LYS A 553 21.62 -13.32 26.07
C LYS A 553 20.32 -14.12 25.97
N TYR A 554 19.40 -13.71 25.07
CA TYR A 554 18.08 -14.31 24.87
C TYR A 554 18.02 -15.25 23.64
N LYS A 555 19.15 -15.77 23.19
CA LYS A 555 19.22 -16.60 21.98
C LYS A 555 18.69 -18.02 22.21
N ASP A 556 18.98 -18.59 23.38
CA ASP A 556 18.70 -19.98 23.67
C ASP A 556 17.27 -20.13 24.21
N VAL A 557 16.49 -21.00 23.56
CA VAL A 557 15.12 -21.33 23.94
C VAL A 557 15.08 -22.76 24.46
N PRO A 558 14.61 -22.98 25.71
CA PRO A 558 14.51 -24.32 26.29
C PRO A 558 13.54 -25.19 25.50
N LEU A 559 13.67 -26.53 25.61
CA LEU A 559 12.73 -27.48 25.01
C LEU A 559 11.33 -27.35 25.63
N PHE A 560 10.30 -27.74 24.91
CA PHE A 560 8.91 -27.63 25.37
C PHE A 560 8.66 -28.30 26.74
N ALA A 561 9.32 -29.43 27.00
CA ALA A 561 9.20 -30.13 28.29
C ALA A 561 9.90 -29.39 29.44
N GLU A 562 10.89 -28.54 29.15
CA GLU A 562 11.66 -27.78 30.14
C GLU A 562 10.96 -26.49 30.55
N ASP A 563 10.46 -25.70 29.56
CA ASP A 563 9.66 -24.49 29.81
C ASP A 563 8.62 -24.27 28.71
N LYS A 564 7.38 -24.59 29.00
CA LYS A 564 6.25 -24.45 28.07
C LYS A 564 5.92 -22.99 27.73
N ASN A 565 6.31 -22.00 28.56
CA ASN A 565 5.92 -20.60 28.37
C ASN A 565 6.47 -20.04 27.06
N TYR A 566 7.60 -20.51 26.55
CA TYR A 566 8.18 -20.12 25.29
C TYR A 566 7.32 -20.49 24.06
N TYR A 567 6.40 -21.43 24.23
CA TYR A 567 5.59 -22.02 23.14
C TYR A 567 4.16 -21.49 23.09
N PHE A 568 3.86 -20.45 23.86
CA PHE A 568 2.61 -19.71 23.81
C PHE A 568 2.87 -18.31 23.29
N ASP A 569 1.95 -17.80 22.48
CA ASP A 569 2.01 -16.38 22.10
C ASP A 569 1.34 -15.53 23.17
N TRP A 570 1.80 -14.32 23.36
CA TRP A 570 1.24 -13.40 24.34
C TRP A 570 -0.26 -13.17 24.11
N GLY A 571 -1.09 -13.47 25.12
CA GLY A 571 -2.53 -13.35 25.03
C GLY A 571 -3.23 -14.57 24.40
N SER A 572 -2.52 -15.71 24.27
CA SER A 572 -3.08 -16.99 23.85
C SER A 572 -2.98 -18.03 24.97
N ASP A 573 -4.05 -18.78 25.18
CA ASP A 573 -4.07 -19.97 26.06
C ASP A 573 -3.79 -21.27 25.28
N GLU A 574 -3.64 -21.20 23.95
CA GLU A 574 -3.31 -22.33 23.09
C GLU A 574 -1.81 -22.36 22.77
N VAL A 575 -1.25 -23.56 22.69
CA VAL A 575 0.12 -23.77 22.17
C VAL A 575 0.23 -23.18 20.78
N PHE A 576 1.28 -22.42 20.52
CA PHE A 576 1.47 -21.71 19.29
C PHE A 576 1.46 -22.63 18.07
N ASN A 577 0.68 -22.25 17.06
CA ASN A 577 0.65 -22.91 15.76
C ASN A 577 0.25 -21.91 14.66
N VAL A 578 0.53 -22.26 13.42
CA VAL A 578 0.21 -21.45 12.23
C VAL A 578 -0.83 -22.07 11.33
N THR A 579 -1.51 -23.12 11.77
CA THR A 579 -2.45 -23.90 10.96
C THR A 579 -3.71 -23.11 10.58
N LYS A 580 -4.13 -22.18 11.44
CA LYS A 580 -5.30 -21.30 11.23
C LYS A 580 -4.99 -20.11 10.29
N ARG A 581 -3.82 -20.08 9.63
CA ARG A 581 -3.42 -19.00 8.74
C ARG A 581 -4.13 -19.11 7.39
N GLY A 582 -4.83 -18.04 6.99
CA GLY A 582 -5.62 -18.01 5.75
C GLY A 582 -4.88 -17.48 4.54
N LYS A 583 -5.57 -17.47 3.38
CA LYS A 583 -5.05 -16.89 2.14
C LYS A 583 -4.99 -15.34 2.23
N PRO A 584 -4.06 -14.69 1.50
CA PRO A 584 -3.93 -13.23 1.50
C PRO A 584 -5.20 -12.53 0.99
N GLU A 585 -5.71 -11.59 1.80
CA GLU A 585 -6.80 -10.70 1.41
C GLU A 585 -6.28 -9.40 0.74
N CYS A 586 -5.22 -8.82 1.28
CA CYS A 586 -4.75 -7.47 0.92
C CYS A 586 -4.05 -7.36 -0.46
N SER A 587 -4.07 -8.41 -1.28
CA SER A 587 -3.57 -8.41 -2.66
C SER A 587 -4.67 -8.68 -3.70
N ALA A 588 -5.93 -8.68 -3.27
CA ALA A 588 -7.05 -8.88 -4.15
C ALA A 588 -7.28 -7.67 -5.08
N GLY A 589 -7.76 -7.94 -6.26
CA GLY A 589 -8.12 -6.95 -7.26
C GLY A 589 -8.70 -7.58 -8.51
N LEU A 590 -9.10 -6.76 -9.46
CA LEU A 590 -9.82 -7.18 -10.66
C LEU A 590 -9.06 -8.26 -11.46
N PHE A 591 -7.73 -8.24 -11.45
CA PHE A 591 -6.92 -9.25 -12.14
C PHE A 591 -7.00 -10.66 -11.53
N ASP A 592 -7.56 -10.83 -10.33
CA ASP A 592 -7.85 -12.17 -9.79
C ASP A 592 -8.93 -12.89 -10.61
N MET A 593 -9.70 -12.17 -11.46
CA MET A 593 -10.69 -12.74 -12.38
C MET A 593 -10.05 -13.67 -13.41
N ILE A 594 -8.79 -13.45 -13.80
CA ILE A 594 -8.06 -14.37 -14.69
C ILE A 594 -8.01 -15.78 -14.08
N GLN A 595 -7.72 -15.88 -12.78
CA GLN A 595 -7.69 -17.18 -12.10
C GLN A 595 -9.10 -17.79 -11.96
N VAL A 596 -10.12 -16.95 -11.72
CA VAL A 596 -11.52 -17.41 -11.68
C VAL A 596 -11.91 -18.07 -12.99
N ASP A 597 -11.61 -17.42 -14.13
CA ASP A 597 -11.93 -17.96 -15.43
C ASP A 597 -11.10 -19.19 -15.78
N GLN A 598 -9.82 -19.25 -15.42
CA GLN A 598 -9.01 -20.46 -15.59
C GLN A 598 -9.57 -21.66 -14.81
N ASP A 599 -9.97 -21.46 -13.57
CA ASP A 599 -10.57 -22.50 -12.74
C ASP A 599 -11.93 -22.93 -13.33
N ALA A 600 -12.76 -21.99 -13.78
CA ALA A 600 -14.05 -22.26 -14.40
C ALA A 600 -13.91 -23.02 -15.75
N ILE A 601 -12.95 -22.62 -16.60
CA ILE A 601 -12.62 -23.37 -17.83
C ILE A 601 -12.27 -24.81 -17.51
N LYS A 602 -11.40 -25.03 -16.51
CA LYS A 602 -10.98 -26.38 -16.10
C LYS A 602 -12.15 -27.24 -15.65
N GLU A 603 -13.10 -26.67 -14.92
CA GLU A 603 -14.30 -27.37 -14.46
C GLU A 603 -15.32 -27.63 -15.57
N ALA A 604 -15.38 -26.76 -16.58
CA ALA A 604 -16.38 -26.79 -17.65
C ALA A 604 -15.98 -27.69 -18.85
N ARG A 605 -14.68 -28.01 -19.04
CA ARG A 605 -14.15 -28.69 -20.25
C ARG A 605 -14.93 -29.91 -20.66
N ASP A 606 -15.36 -30.74 -19.72
CA ASP A 606 -16.09 -31.98 -20.00
C ASP A 606 -17.60 -31.88 -19.74
N LYS A 607 -18.11 -30.69 -19.37
CA LYS A 607 -19.49 -30.51 -18.92
C LYS A 607 -20.29 -29.53 -19.78
N SER A 608 -19.68 -28.44 -20.24
CA SER A 608 -20.38 -27.36 -20.92
C SER A 608 -19.45 -26.60 -21.86
N ALA A 609 -19.59 -26.83 -23.15
CA ALA A 609 -18.82 -26.10 -24.16
C ALA A 609 -19.13 -24.59 -24.12
N TYR A 610 -20.37 -24.20 -23.85
CA TYR A 610 -20.74 -22.78 -23.69
C TYR A 610 -19.95 -22.11 -22.57
N ASP A 611 -19.88 -22.73 -21.38
CA ASP A 611 -19.18 -22.14 -20.26
C ASP A 611 -17.66 -22.07 -20.53
N VAL A 612 -17.08 -23.04 -21.25
CA VAL A 612 -15.69 -22.95 -21.73
C VAL A 612 -15.49 -21.74 -22.64
N ILE A 613 -16.38 -21.53 -23.64
CA ILE A 613 -16.31 -20.40 -24.58
C ILE A 613 -16.46 -19.08 -23.81
N PHE A 614 -17.43 -18.98 -22.90
CA PHE A 614 -17.69 -17.78 -22.13
C PHE A 614 -16.51 -17.39 -21.26
N HIS A 615 -15.99 -18.31 -20.45
CA HIS A 615 -14.88 -18.02 -19.55
C HIS A 615 -13.56 -17.77 -20.30
N ALA A 616 -13.31 -18.46 -21.40
CA ALA A 616 -12.17 -18.17 -22.28
C ALA A 616 -12.25 -16.75 -22.86
N SER A 617 -13.44 -16.35 -23.33
CA SER A 617 -13.67 -14.99 -23.86
C SER A 617 -13.53 -13.90 -22.80
N ARG A 618 -13.92 -14.16 -21.53
CA ARG A 618 -13.85 -13.18 -20.43
C ARG A 618 -12.45 -13.04 -19.85
N MET A 619 -11.68 -14.13 -19.81
CA MET A 619 -10.45 -14.29 -19.01
C MET A 619 -9.45 -13.14 -19.14
N LEU A 620 -9.21 -12.64 -20.35
CA LEU A 620 -8.21 -11.61 -20.60
C LEU A 620 -8.76 -10.21 -20.80
N LEU A 621 -10.09 -9.99 -20.77
CA LEU A 621 -10.70 -8.66 -20.94
C LEU A 621 -10.19 -7.66 -19.90
N VAL A 622 -9.95 -8.13 -18.67
CA VAL A 622 -9.38 -7.33 -17.58
C VAL A 622 -8.02 -6.72 -17.93
N THR A 623 -7.24 -7.37 -18.81
CA THR A 623 -5.93 -6.84 -19.25
C THR A 623 -6.09 -5.60 -20.16
N ARG A 624 -7.31 -5.40 -20.71
CA ARG A 624 -7.71 -4.23 -21.48
C ARG A 624 -8.51 -3.21 -20.65
N GLY A 625 -8.64 -3.45 -19.35
CA GLY A 625 -9.45 -2.60 -18.47
C GLY A 625 -10.96 -2.77 -18.66
N LEU A 626 -11.40 -3.87 -19.28
CA LEU A 626 -12.79 -4.15 -19.60
C LEU A 626 -13.39 -5.12 -18.55
N ASP A 627 -14.63 -4.83 -18.13
CA ASP A 627 -15.43 -5.66 -17.21
C ASP A 627 -16.91 -5.63 -17.65
N PRO A 628 -17.25 -6.23 -18.82
CA PRO A 628 -18.64 -6.30 -19.29
C PRO A 628 -19.53 -7.04 -18.30
N GLN A 629 -20.76 -6.56 -18.12
CA GLN A 629 -21.66 -7.08 -17.07
C GLN A 629 -22.61 -8.18 -17.58
N ASP A 630 -22.64 -8.45 -18.89
CA ASP A 630 -23.45 -9.48 -19.53
C ASP A 630 -22.66 -10.27 -20.56
N ALA A 631 -23.20 -11.43 -20.96
CA ALA A 631 -22.52 -12.34 -21.87
C ALA A 631 -22.33 -11.75 -23.28
N ALA A 632 -23.28 -10.98 -23.76
CA ALA A 632 -23.18 -10.36 -25.08
C ALA A 632 -22.03 -9.37 -25.14
N GLY A 633 -21.91 -8.50 -24.12
CA GLY A 633 -20.79 -7.57 -23.98
C GLY A 633 -19.43 -8.26 -23.83
N VAL A 634 -19.35 -9.44 -23.16
CA VAL A 634 -18.13 -10.25 -23.08
C VAL A 634 -17.70 -10.71 -24.48
N PHE A 635 -18.62 -11.27 -25.26
CA PHE A 635 -18.31 -11.78 -26.58
C PHE A 635 -17.96 -10.67 -27.58
N ASP A 636 -18.64 -9.53 -27.52
CA ASP A 636 -18.33 -8.34 -28.35
C ASP A 636 -16.93 -7.80 -28.02
N ALA A 637 -16.67 -7.56 -26.75
CA ALA A 637 -15.37 -7.06 -26.30
C ALA A 637 -14.22 -8.03 -26.63
N PHE A 638 -14.44 -9.33 -26.47
CA PHE A 638 -13.44 -10.32 -26.85
C PHE A 638 -13.17 -10.35 -28.35
N THR A 639 -14.24 -10.28 -29.16
CA THR A 639 -14.09 -10.22 -30.62
C THR A 639 -13.30 -9.01 -31.05
N GLU A 640 -13.64 -7.82 -30.56
CA GLU A 640 -12.98 -6.56 -30.90
C GLU A 640 -11.50 -6.52 -30.45
N HIS A 641 -11.26 -6.86 -29.19
CA HIS A 641 -9.95 -6.61 -28.56
C HIS A 641 -8.96 -7.79 -28.67
N PHE A 642 -9.41 -8.98 -29.09
CA PHE A 642 -8.55 -10.16 -29.19
C PHE A 642 -8.58 -10.83 -30.56
N ILE A 643 -9.74 -11.01 -31.17
CA ILE A 643 -9.85 -11.64 -32.49
C ILE A 643 -9.54 -10.60 -33.60
N ASP A 644 -10.26 -9.49 -33.63
CA ASP A 644 -10.06 -8.46 -34.66
C ASP A 644 -8.72 -7.74 -34.51
N ALA A 645 -8.19 -7.68 -33.28
CA ALA A 645 -6.84 -7.23 -33.00
C ALA A 645 -5.73 -8.24 -33.36
N GLY A 646 -6.06 -9.45 -33.83
CA GLY A 646 -5.12 -10.47 -34.32
C GLY A 646 -4.37 -11.22 -33.23
N TYR A 647 -4.79 -11.18 -31.98
CA TYR A 647 -4.18 -11.93 -30.88
C TYR A 647 -4.68 -13.38 -30.78
N VAL A 648 -5.90 -13.63 -31.25
CA VAL A 648 -6.57 -14.94 -31.29
C VAL A 648 -7.04 -15.18 -32.73
N ASP A 649 -6.94 -16.44 -33.19
CA ASP A 649 -7.25 -16.80 -34.57
C ASP A 649 -8.67 -16.41 -34.97
N ALA A 650 -8.82 -15.80 -36.16
CA ALA A 650 -10.10 -15.36 -36.70
C ALA A 650 -11.09 -16.50 -36.94
N GLY A 651 -10.65 -17.73 -37.04
CA GLY A 651 -11.49 -18.93 -37.16
C GLY A 651 -12.44 -19.14 -35.99
N PHE A 652 -12.14 -18.57 -34.81
CA PHE A 652 -13.03 -18.64 -33.65
C PHE A 652 -14.20 -17.65 -33.71
N LYS A 653 -14.22 -16.68 -34.65
CA LYS A 653 -15.26 -15.63 -34.74
C LYS A 653 -16.67 -16.23 -34.91
N ILE A 654 -16.79 -17.31 -35.67
CA ILE A 654 -18.05 -17.99 -35.88
C ILE A 654 -18.57 -18.64 -34.60
N LEU A 655 -17.66 -19.31 -33.85
CA LEU A 655 -17.99 -19.95 -32.58
C LEU A 655 -18.46 -18.92 -31.53
N ILE A 656 -17.79 -17.78 -31.44
CA ILE A 656 -18.16 -16.67 -30.53
C ILE A 656 -19.51 -16.07 -30.92
N ALA A 657 -19.75 -15.82 -32.22
CA ALA A 657 -21.02 -15.31 -32.72
C ALA A 657 -22.19 -16.27 -32.42
N GLN A 658 -21.97 -17.56 -32.60
CA GLN A 658 -22.93 -18.60 -32.23
C GLN A 658 -23.22 -18.58 -30.73
N ALA A 659 -22.18 -18.55 -29.89
CA ALA A 659 -22.33 -18.52 -28.43
C ALA A 659 -23.10 -17.27 -27.96
N LYS A 660 -22.87 -16.11 -28.61
CA LYS A 660 -23.62 -14.88 -28.36
C LYS A 660 -25.11 -15.02 -28.73
N ALA A 661 -25.41 -15.65 -29.84
CA ALA A 661 -26.78 -15.76 -30.36
C ALA A 661 -27.61 -16.80 -29.61
N GLU A 662 -27.06 -17.98 -29.36
CA GLU A 662 -27.78 -19.16 -28.85
C GLU A 662 -27.70 -19.32 -27.32
N GLY A 663 -26.69 -18.71 -26.69
CA GLY A 663 -26.50 -18.78 -25.25
C GLY A 663 -26.27 -20.22 -24.73
N LYS A 664 -26.65 -20.49 -23.50
CA LYS A 664 -26.46 -21.81 -22.87
C LYS A 664 -27.26 -22.95 -23.50
N GLN A 665 -28.26 -22.63 -24.35
CA GLN A 665 -29.11 -23.64 -24.98
C GLN A 665 -28.58 -24.09 -26.35
N GLY A 666 -27.55 -23.44 -26.88
CA GLY A 666 -26.91 -23.79 -28.12
C GLY A 666 -26.12 -25.13 -28.05
N SER A 667 -25.93 -25.72 -29.21
CA SER A 667 -25.08 -26.91 -29.37
C SER A 667 -23.73 -26.53 -29.93
N TYR A 668 -22.67 -26.76 -29.18
CA TYR A 668 -21.31 -26.33 -29.51
C TYR A 668 -20.37 -27.50 -29.69
N ASP A 669 -19.40 -27.33 -30.57
CA ASP A 669 -18.31 -28.27 -30.76
C ASP A 669 -17.33 -28.19 -29.57
N ASN A 670 -17.29 -29.21 -28.72
CA ASN A 670 -16.40 -29.25 -27.54
C ASN A 670 -14.92 -29.15 -27.94
N ALA A 671 -14.50 -29.72 -29.08
CA ALA A 671 -13.10 -29.61 -29.50
C ALA A 671 -12.72 -28.20 -29.86
N LYS A 672 -13.59 -27.46 -30.55
CA LYS A 672 -13.38 -26.05 -30.89
C LYS A 672 -13.45 -25.15 -29.65
N ALA A 673 -14.35 -25.40 -28.70
CA ALA A 673 -14.43 -24.68 -27.45
C ALA A 673 -13.13 -24.84 -26.62
N ASN A 674 -12.64 -26.05 -26.51
CA ASN A 674 -11.39 -26.33 -25.82
C ASN A 674 -10.18 -25.75 -26.56
N ALA A 675 -10.13 -25.78 -27.89
CA ALA A 675 -9.08 -25.14 -28.68
C ALA A 675 -9.04 -23.60 -28.46
N LEU A 676 -10.20 -22.93 -28.40
CA LEU A 676 -10.28 -21.51 -28.02
C LEU A 676 -9.70 -21.26 -26.63
N ALA A 677 -10.09 -22.07 -25.65
CA ALA A 677 -9.58 -21.93 -24.28
C ALA A 677 -8.07 -22.15 -24.21
N ASP A 678 -7.54 -23.15 -24.93
CA ASP A 678 -6.10 -23.41 -24.98
C ASP A 678 -5.35 -22.23 -25.62
N ALA A 679 -5.87 -21.68 -26.73
CA ALA A 679 -5.28 -20.51 -27.38
C ALA A 679 -5.22 -19.29 -26.45
N VAL A 680 -6.28 -19.04 -25.67
CA VAL A 680 -6.34 -17.90 -24.72
C VAL A 680 -5.40 -18.14 -23.53
N ILE A 681 -5.32 -19.37 -23.02
CA ILE A 681 -4.39 -19.74 -21.92
C ILE A 681 -2.93 -19.60 -22.40
N GLU A 682 -2.61 -20.06 -23.59
CA GLU A 682 -1.28 -19.91 -24.19
C GLU A 682 -0.91 -18.44 -24.38
N LEU A 683 -1.86 -17.63 -24.88
CA LEU A 683 -1.69 -16.19 -24.99
C LEU A 683 -1.35 -15.55 -23.63
N TYR A 684 -2.09 -15.93 -22.56
CA TYR A 684 -1.78 -15.46 -21.19
C TYR A 684 -0.39 -15.87 -20.71
N GLN A 685 0.02 -17.11 -20.98
CA GLN A 685 1.34 -17.61 -20.60
C GLN A 685 2.47 -16.86 -21.33
N GLY A 686 2.24 -16.48 -22.58
CA GLY A 686 3.17 -15.72 -23.42
C GLY A 686 3.30 -14.23 -23.06
N MET A 687 2.37 -13.65 -22.27
CA MET A 687 2.46 -12.27 -21.82
C MET A 687 3.69 -12.06 -20.91
N ASP A 688 4.18 -10.83 -20.83
CA ASP A 688 5.21 -10.42 -19.89
C ASP A 688 4.68 -10.34 -18.44
N ASP A 689 5.53 -9.92 -17.50
CA ASP A 689 5.18 -9.79 -16.09
C ASP A 689 4.10 -8.71 -15.83
N SER A 690 3.96 -7.74 -16.73
CA SER A 690 2.96 -6.67 -16.61
C SER A 690 1.61 -7.03 -17.24
N LEU A 691 1.50 -8.22 -17.85
CA LEU A 691 0.37 -8.68 -18.65
C LEU A 691 0.06 -7.74 -19.83
N GLN A 692 1.09 -7.13 -20.39
CA GLN A 692 1.01 -6.43 -21.66
C GLN A 692 1.31 -7.41 -22.80
N PHE A 693 0.63 -7.23 -23.92
CA PHE A 693 1.04 -7.89 -25.14
C PHE A 693 2.34 -7.25 -25.61
N LYS A 694 3.33 -8.06 -25.91
CA LYS A 694 4.40 -7.58 -26.77
C LYS A 694 3.71 -7.08 -28.03
N ALA A 695 4.00 -5.85 -28.48
CA ALA A 695 3.47 -5.36 -29.73
C ALA A 695 3.64 -6.46 -30.77
N SER A 696 2.52 -6.93 -31.34
CA SER A 696 2.59 -7.83 -32.50
C SER A 696 3.47 -7.11 -33.52
N PRO A 697 4.44 -7.76 -34.14
CA PRO A 697 5.07 -7.17 -35.30
C PRO A 697 3.90 -6.79 -36.23
N GLN A 698 3.79 -5.52 -36.59
CA GLN A 698 2.84 -5.13 -37.63
C GLN A 698 3.14 -6.03 -38.83
N PRO A 699 2.12 -6.60 -39.50
CA PRO A 699 2.37 -7.32 -40.71
C PRO A 699 3.13 -6.39 -41.66
N SER A 700 4.35 -6.76 -42.01
CA SER A 700 5.13 -6.06 -43.00
C SER A 700 4.30 -6.00 -44.27
N PRO A 701 4.28 -4.90 -45.03
CA PRO A 701 3.68 -4.93 -46.35
C PRO A 701 4.36 -6.05 -47.14
N GLU A 702 3.56 -6.89 -47.76
CA GLU A 702 3.95 -8.08 -48.51
C GLU A 702 5.19 -7.87 -49.37
N GLY A 703 6.29 -8.57 -49.09
CA GLY A 703 7.50 -8.53 -49.84
C GLY A 703 8.49 -9.63 -49.47
N LYS A 704 8.29 -10.82 -50.05
CA LYS A 704 9.26 -11.89 -50.38
C LYS A 704 10.21 -12.41 -49.27
N GLY A 705 10.00 -13.64 -48.85
CA GLY A 705 11.03 -14.54 -48.29
C GLY A 705 10.81 -14.86 -46.82
N GLY A 706 10.42 -16.10 -46.50
CA GLY A 706 10.18 -16.60 -45.15
C GLY A 706 11.44 -16.67 -44.28
N GLY A 707 11.79 -15.57 -43.64
CA GLY A 707 12.85 -15.48 -42.64
C GLY A 707 12.34 -14.95 -41.30
N ARG A 708 12.87 -15.50 -40.17
CA ARG A 708 12.59 -14.97 -38.83
C ARG A 708 13.32 -13.63 -38.64
N LEU A 709 12.65 -12.64 -38.01
CA LEU A 709 13.23 -11.36 -37.67
C LEU A 709 13.43 -11.23 -36.15
N LYS A 710 14.61 -10.70 -35.76
CA LYS A 710 14.92 -10.37 -34.37
C LYS A 710 15.49 -8.98 -34.22
N ASP A 711 14.76 -8.06 -33.61
CA ASP A 711 15.27 -6.73 -33.28
C ASP A 711 16.14 -6.80 -32.01
N LEU A 712 17.42 -6.48 -32.15
CA LEU A 712 18.43 -6.46 -31.09
C LEU A 712 19.02 -5.06 -30.88
N ARG A 713 18.40 -4.02 -31.44
CA ARG A 713 18.81 -2.63 -31.18
C ARG A 713 18.63 -2.31 -29.70
N GLY A 714 19.56 -1.52 -29.14
CA GLY A 714 19.61 -1.22 -27.70
C GLY A 714 20.13 -2.38 -26.83
N VAL A 715 20.49 -3.52 -27.40
CA VAL A 715 21.07 -4.66 -26.66
C VAL A 715 22.59 -4.56 -26.65
N LEU A 716 23.19 -4.38 -25.47
CA LEU A 716 24.62 -4.26 -25.28
C LEU A 716 25.38 -5.57 -25.58
N CYS A 717 26.56 -5.46 -26.12
CA CYS A 717 27.51 -6.58 -26.25
C CYS A 717 27.98 -7.07 -24.86
N PRO A 718 28.04 -8.41 -24.57
CA PRO A 718 27.92 -9.55 -25.51
C PRO A 718 26.49 -10.12 -25.64
N MET A 719 25.46 -9.52 -24.99
CA MET A 719 24.09 -10.06 -24.93
C MET A 719 23.38 -10.12 -26.29
N ASN A 720 23.69 -9.25 -27.22
CA ASN A 720 23.18 -9.29 -28.60
C ASN A 720 23.62 -10.58 -29.31
N PHE A 721 24.89 -11.01 -29.18
CA PHE A 721 25.36 -12.27 -29.73
C PHE A 721 24.69 -13.47 -29.04
N VAL A 722 24.57 -13.46 -27.68
CA VAL A 722 23.91 -14.52 -26.94
C VAL A 722 22.47 -14.70 -27.39
N LYS A 723 21.73 -13.61 -27.60
CA LYS A 723 20.35 -13.64 -28.10
C LYS A 723 20.25 -14.15 -29.53
N THR A 724 21.19 -13.75 -30.42
CA THR A 724 21.30 -14.27 -31.78
C THR A 724 21.51 -15.78 -31.75
N LYS A 725 22.44 -16.26 -30.93
CA LYS A 725 22.75 -17.67 -30.78
C LYS A 725 21.55 -18.50 -30.27
N LEU A 726 20.83 -17.98 -29.27
CA LEU A 726 19.63 -18.64 -28.75
C LEU A 726 18.54 -18.75 -29.83
N GLU A 727 18.35 -17.72 -30.66
CA GLU A 727 17.39 -17.76 -31.75
C GLU A 727 17.81 -18.81 -32.82
N LEU A 728 19.05 -18.78 -33.24
CA LEU A 728 19.60 -19.77 -34.18
C LEU A 728 19.51 -21.20 -33.66
N ALA A 729 19.64 -21.41 -32.34
CA ALA A 729 19.52 -22.73 -31.74
C ALA A 729 18.09 -23.34 -31.88
N THR A 730 17.06 -22.51 -31.99
CA THR A 730 15.66 -22.94 -32.17
C THR A 730 15.25 -23.16 -33.61
N MET A 731 16.12 -22.86 -34.59
CA MET A 731 15.85 -22.93 -36.03
C MET A 731 16.34 -24.29 -36.62
N GLN A 732 15.84 -24.64 -37.78
CA GLN A 732 16.35 -25.77 -38.56
C GLN A 732 17.45 -25.39 -39.51
N SER A 733 18.32 -26.33 -39.92
CA SER A 733 19.37 -26.06 -40.91
C SER A 733 18.76 -25.55 -42.21
N GLY A 734 19.33 -24.47 -42.76
CA GLY A 734 18.87 -23.80 -43.96
C GLY A 734 17.87 -22.65 -43.72
N GLU A 735 17.25 -22.54 -42.53
CA GLU A 735 16.38 -21.41 -42.22
C GLU A 735 17.16 -20.10 -42.11
N VAL A 736 16.48 -18.98 -42.37
CA VAL A 736 17.07 -17.63 -42.41
C VAL A 736 16.58 -16.81 -41.25
N LEU A 737 17.53 -16.18 -40.53
CA LEU A 737 17.28 -15.23 -39.44
C LEU A 737 17.76 -13.83 -39.85
N GLU A 738 16.88 -12.87 -39.78
CA GLU A 738 17.23 -11.47 -39.90
C GLU A 738 17.38 -10.87 -38.50
N ILE A 739 18.48 -10.16 -38.24
CA ILE A 739 18.66 -9.44 -36.97
C ILE A 739 18.94 -7.95 -37.24
N TRP A 740 18.47 -7.08 -36.36
CA TRP A 740 18.77 -5.65 -36.38
C TRP A 740 19.72 -5.29 -35.25
N LEU A 741 20.82 -4.62 -35.55
CA LEU A 741 21.88 -4.26 -34.62
C LEU A 741 22.16 -2.77 -34.65
N ASP A 742 22.56 -2.21 -33.52
CA ASP A 742 23.10 -0.86 -33.46
C ASP A 742 24.45 -0.78 -34.16
N ASP A 743 24.79 0.42 -34.58
CA ASP A 743 26.12 0.72 -35.13
C ASP A 743 27.21 0.58 -34.05
N GLY A 744 28.48 0.41 -34.48
CA GLY A 744 29.62 0.20 -33.60
C GLY A 744 29.84 -1.22 -33.16
N LYS A 745 30.13 -1.46 -31.87
CA LYS A 745 30.48 -2.80 -31.32
C LYS A 745 29.52 -3.94 -31.66
N PRO A 746 28.19 -3.76 -31.69
CA PRO A 746 27.26 -4.84 -32.07
C PRO A 746 27.51 -5.36 -33.49
N ILE A 747 27.56 -4.48 -34.45
CA ILE A 747 27.77 -4.89 -35.87
C ILE A 747 29.19 -5.37 -36.12
N GLU A 748 30.19 -4.88 -35.39
CA GLU A 748 31.59 -5.34 -35.51
C GLU A 748 31.75 -6.79 -35.00
N ASN A 749 31.05 -7.18 -33.91
CA ASN A 749 31.31 -8.43 -33.19
C ASN A 749 30.34 -9.56 -33.53
N VAL A 750 29.03 -9.27 -33.69
CA VAL A 750 28.00 -10.33 -33.85
C VAL A 750 28.18 -11.11 -35.14
N PRO A 751 28.36 -10.49 -36.34
CA PRO A 751 28.54 -11.25 -37.58
C PRO A 751 29.81 -12.11 -37.59
N GLY A 752 30.90 -11.62 -37.00
CA GLY A 752 32.13 -12.40 -36.83
C GLY A 752 31.94 -13.65 -35.97
N SER A 753 31.26 -13.47 -34.84
CA SER A 753 30.96 -14.57 -33.91
C SER A 753 30.01 -15.61 -34.53
N VAL A 754 29.01 -15.17 -35.30
CA VAL A 754 28.06 -16.04 -36.00
C VAL A 754 28.76 -16.89 -37.04
N ARG A 755 29.72 -16.32 -37.82
CA ARG A 755 30.56 -17.06 -38.78
C ARG A 755 31.45 -18.08 -38.08
N LEU A 756 32.02 -17.75 -36.92
CA LEU A 756 32.83 -18.70 -36.14
C LEU A 756 32.04 -19.93 -35.67
N GLU A 757 30.73 -19.79 -35.42
CA GLU A 757 29.86 -20.91 -35.12
C GLU A 757 29.39 -21.69 -36.34
N GLY A 758 29.83 -21.27 -37.55
CA GLY A 758 29.64 -21.98 -38.80
C GLY A 758 28.36 -21.62 -39.55
N HIS A 759 27.67 -20.54 -39.15
CA HIS A 759 26.49 -20.00 -39.85
C HIS A 759 26.94 -19.03 -40.97
N GLU A 760 26.11 -18.93 -42.00
CA GLU A 760 26.36 -18.09 -43.17
C GLU A 760 25.70 -16.71 -43.02
N ILE A 761 26.45 -15.62 -43.25
CA ILE A 761 25.90 -14.27 -43.33
C ILE A 761 25.55 -13.96 -44.78
N LEU A 762 24.25 -13.86 -45.09
CA LEU A 762 23.75 -13.62 -46.44
C LEU A 762 23.85 -12.14 -46.82
N SER A 763 23.58 -11.23 -45.89
CA SER A 763 23.73 -9.79 -46.14
C SER A 763 23.99 -9.00 -44.85
N GLN A 764 24.61 -7.83 -44.99
CA GLN A 764 24.81 -6.81 -43.96
C GLN A 764 24.53 -5.46 -44.61
N THR A 765 23.46 -4.79 -44.24
CA THR A 765 23.02 -3.54 -44.86
C THR A 765 22.74 -2.50 -43.79
N GLN A 766 23.27 -1.32 -43.91
CA GLN A 766 22.95 -0.20 -43.03
C GLN A 766 21.66 0.45 -43.49
N HIS A 767 20.71 0.61 -42.54
CA HIS A 767 19.44 1.26 -42.78
C HIS A 767 19.57 2.80 -42.68
N SER A 768 18.72 3.55 -43.38
CA SER A 768 18.69 5.01 -43.33
C SER A 768 18.52 5.58 -41.91
N ASP A 769 17.90 4.82 -40.98
CA ASP A 769 17.66 5.20 -39.60
C ASP A 769 18.87 4.87 -38.68
N GLY A 770 20.06 4.52 -39.26
CA GLY A 770 21.30 4.36 -38.52
C GLY A 770 21.56 3.00 -37.88
N TYR A 771 20.70 2.00 -38.07
CA TYR A 771 20.91 0.62 -37.58
C TYR A 771 21.34 -0.31 -38.71
N TRP A 772 21.87 -1.49 -38.37
CA TRP A 772 22.30 -2.51 -39.31
C TRP A 772 21.33 -3.69 -39.35
N GLN A 773 20.95 -4.09 -40.54
CA GLN A 773 20.20 -5.28 -40.86
C GLN A 773 21.15 -6.40 -41.28
N VAL A 774 21.19 -7.51 -40.55
CA VAL A 774 22.05 -8.66 -40.80
C VAL A 774 21.20 -9.89 -41.05
N VAL A 775 21.40 -10.54 -42.20
CA VAL A 775 20.64 -11.75 -42.57
C VAL A 775 21.55 -12.96 -42.45
N ILE A 776 21.15 -13.92 -41.65
CA ILE A 776 21.93 -15.09 -41.28
C ILE A 776 21.19 -16.36 -41.71
N LYS A 777 21.88 -17.25 -42.41
CA LYS A 777 21.39 -18.61 -42.74
C LYS A 777 22.00 -19.60 -41.77
N LYS A 778 21.14 -20.37 -41.10
CA LYS A 778 21.58 -21.42 -40.18
C LYS A 778 22.25 -22.56 -40.94
N LYS A 779 23.42 -22.98 -40.46
CA LYS A 779 24.10 -24.20 -40.91
C LYS A 779 23.30 -25.43 -40.53
#